data_e5ba9767580f0ddf1bab1608188c6e72
#
_entry.id   e5ba9767580f0ddf1bab1608188c6e72
#
_cell.length_a   1.000
_cell.length_b   1.000
_cell.length_c   1.000
_cell.angle_alpha   90.00
_cell.angle_beta   90.00
_cell.angle_gamma   90.00
#
_symmetry.space_group_name_H-M   'P 1'
#
loop_
_entity.id
_entity.type
_entity.pdbx_description
1 polymer ?
#
loop_
_entity_poly.entity_id
_entity_poly.type
_entity_poly.pdbx_seq_one_letter_code
_entity_poly.pdbx_strand_id
1 'polypeptide(L)'
;MDPLNKTSAADNAVPAPRRDRRRIGEVLVAQGLLTSDQLGELLRGQQATAAGPRKRLGSLVVDGGLATEMEVAQALAEALALPMIDLGRTMAQPEAVRLLPRPVAERAGMLIVSTERGGARITVATADPTNVVALDDVKLYTGASEVVVLVATASQVRDHLARAWSLSEDSSDVHTLFEGMDASEDEVEEVSAQGVEAAPIVRLVDVVLADAVRARASDVHIEPQTGELRIRYRVDGLLRDVMTVPRNASAATVSRVKIVSGLDIAERRRPQDGRAKLTVDGKVVEARVSTLPTLHGEKVVIRLLPRSDDVPMLGRTGLDPTQLELLTSTLAQAQGLILLTGPTGSGKTNTLYAAIQQISTPDRNIVTLEDPVEVQVAGITQVQVHERSGLTFARGLRSVLRQDPDIVLVGEVRDTETAELALQASLTGHLVLTTLHTNDAVAAVTRLVDMGVEPFLVASSLSLVVAQRLVRTPCAGCAAAYVPSPRTLSLLGLREADLAAATPRRGKGCSECGGTGYRGRTGVFEILPVTAQLRQVLLTTPTEAAVGAAARAHGMLTLRASALAAAHRGQTTYEEVLRATHVDTVSGPRCPTCARALADGMLCCPYDGTSVGRDRCDGCDAQLDAEWRNCPWCRTPVAGPPVAPPAAQRLPRLLVIDDDPGVCAFVEAALTGSAEVVRALSADDGLALAGSGGFDGVLVDNGLPDLSGVELIRLLRADPRTMAVPLVLFTGDSSAQVERDARWAGADDFLAKP
;
A
#
# COMPACT_ATOMS: atom_id res chain seq x y z
N MET A 1 26.20 -56.37 39.84
CA MET A 1 26.99 -55.15 39.71
C MET A 1 26.27 -54.25 38.74
N ASP A 2 25.64 -53.18 39.00
CA ASP A 2 25.16 -52.46 40.15
C ASP A 2 23.95 -51.62 39.65
N PRO A 3 23.01 -51.32 40.51
CA PRO A 3 21.73 -50.80 40.09
C PRO A 3 21.69 -49.24 40.22
N LEU A 4 20.52 -48.66 40.03
CA LEU A 4 20.11 -47.27 40.25
C LEU A 4 20.01 -46.44 38.93
N ASN A 5 18.82 -46.05 38.48
CA ASN A 5 17.99 -45.07 39.20
C ASN A 5 16.57 -45.09 38.64
N LYS A 6 15.63 -45.54 39.45
CA LYS A 6 14.21 -45.21 39.32
C LYS A 6 14.01 -43.95 40.11
N THR A 7 13.70 -42.84 39.44
CA THR A 7 13.07 -41.67 40.09
C THR A 7 11.67 -41.50 39.54
N SER A 8 10.75 -41.82 40.37
CA SER A 8 9.34 -41.60 40.44
C SER A 8 9.00 -40.17 40.09
N ALA A 9 8.20 -39.97 39.05
CA ALA A 9 7.41 -38.73 38.84
C ALA A 9 6.01 -38.95 39.39
N ALA A 10 5.92 -38.82 40.73
CA ALA A 10 4.63 -38.68 41.41
C ALA A 10 4.68 -37.42 42.25
N ASP A 11 3.55 -36.71 42.26
CA ASP A 11 3.21 -35.61 43.16
C ASP A 11 3.81 -34.23 42.87
N ASN A 12 3.17 -33.54 41.92
CA ASN A 12 2.88 -32.11 42.02
C ASN A 12 1.44 -31.81 41.54
N ALA A 13 0.49 -32.46 42.19
CA ALA A 13 -0.90 -32.00 42.17
C ALA A 13 -1.01 -30.77 43.09
N VAL A 14 -0.99 -29.59 42.48
CA VAL A 14 -1.39 -28.37 43.18
C VAL A 14 -2.83 -28.57 43.66
N PRO A 15 -3.14 -28.46 44.95
CA PRO A 15 -4.51 -28.61 45.46
C PRO A 15 -5.38 -27.51 44.86
N ALA A 16 -6.45 -27.89 44.17
CA ALA A 16 -7.44 -26.99 43.62
C ALA A 16 -8.01 -26.12 44.78
N PRO A 17 -7.97 -24.78 44.68
CA PRO A 17 -8.56 -23.92 45.67
C PRO A 17 -10.05 -24.21 45.78
N ARG A 18 -10.60 -24.41 46.99
CA ARG A 18 -12.03 -24.44 47.28
C ARG A 18 -12.65 -23.14 46.79
N ARG A 19 -13.35 -23.16 45.62
CA ARG A 19 -13.90 -21.99 44.97
C ARG A 19 -15.26 -21.69 45.59
N ASP A 20 -15.34 -20.61 46.32
CA ASP A 20 -16.58 -19.92 46.65
C ASP A 20 -17.15 -19.35 45.34
N ARG A 21 -18.16 -20.04 44.76
CA ARG A 21 -18.84 -19.62 43.51
C ARG A 21 -19.69 -18.41 43.81
N ARG A 22 -19.15 -17.20 43.60
CA ARG A 22 -19.93 -15.96 43.67
C ARG A 22 -20.98 -15.95 42.55
N ARG A 23 -22.16 -15.41 42.84
CA ARG A 23 -23.19 -15.22 41.79
C ARG A 23 -22.78 -14.05 40.91
N ILE A 24 -23.06 -14.11 39.62
CA ILE A 24 -22.70 -13.05 38.66
C ILE A 24 -23.20 -11.66 39.11
N GLY A 25 -24.41 -11.58 39.71
CA GLY A 25 -24.94 -10.33 40.23
C GLY A 25 -24.07 -9.72 41.36
N GLU A 26 -23.51 -10.56 42.23
CA GLU A 26 -22.60 -10.14 43.30
C GLU A 26 -21.28 -9.62 42.75
N VAL A 27 -20.78 -10.23 41.68
CA VAL A 27 -19.55 -9.79 41.01
C VAL A 27 -19.77 -8.44 40.31
N LEU A 28 -20.90 -8.27 39.60
CA LEU A 28 -21.26 -7.00 38.93
C LEU A 28 -21.38 -5.84 39.93
N VAL A 29 -21.93 -6.10 41.11
CA VAL A 29 -22.01 -5.11 42.20
C VAL A 29 -20.61 -4.85 42.79
N ALA A 30 -19.81 -5.87 43.03
CA ALA A 30 -18.44 -5.74 43.57
C ALA A 30 -17.51 -4.97 42.61
N GLN A 31 -17.72 -5.08 41.33
CA GLN A 31 -17.00 -4.32 40.27
C GLN A 31 -17.55 -2.90 40.08
N GLY A 32 -18.60 -2.51 40.77
CA GLY A 32 -19.22 -1.19 40.68
C GLY A 32 -20.03 -0.95 39.38
N LEU A 33 -20.33 -2.00 38.64
CA LEU A 33 -21.10 -1.92 37.39
C LEU A 33 -22.62 -1.82 37.66
N LEU A 34 -23.07 -2.31 38.83
CA LEU A 34 -24.45 -2.21 39.29
C LEU A 34 -24.50 -1.79 40.75
N THR A 35 -25.55 -1.07 41.11
CA THR A 35 -25.90 -0.90 42.53
C THR A 35 -26.74 -2.09 43.03
N SER A 36 -26.77 -2.32 44.33
CA SER A 36 -27.61 -3.38 44.92
C SER A 36 -29.10 -3.21 44.61
N ASP A 37 -29.56 -1.94 44.52
CA ASP A 37 -30.95 -1.62 44.22
C ASP A 37 -31.27 -1.95 42.74
N GLN A 38 -30.39 -1.60 41.81
CA GLN A 38 -30.52 -1.96 40.37
C GLN A 38 -30.54 -3.47 40.18
N LEU A 39 -29.66 -4.21 40.85
CA LEU A 39 -29.67 -5.66 40.84
C LEU A 39 -31.00 -6.21 41.34
N GLY A 40 -31.54 -5.66 42.44
CA GLY A 40 -32.82 -6.03 43.01
C GLY A 40 -34.02 -5.79 42.03
N GLU A 41 -34.00 -4.68 41.28
CA GLU A 41 -34.98 -4.37 40.25
C GLU A 41 -34.93 -5.31 39.06
N LEU A 42 -33.73 -5.59 38.54
CA LEU A 42 -33.54 -6.54 37.46
C LEU A 42 -33.98 -7.95 37.79
N LEU A 43 -33.71 -8.43 39.02
CA LEU A 43 -34.16 -9.74 39.50
C LEU A 43 -35.66 -9.81 39.70
N ARG A 44 -36.31 -8.74 40.19
CA ARG A 44 -37.78 -8.65 40.27
C ARG A 44 -38.43 -8.62 38.88
N GLY A 45 -37.86 -7.85 37.91
CA GLY A 45 -38.29 -7.84 36.53
C GLY A 45 -38.16 -9.20 35.84
N GLN A 46 -37.09 -9.95 36.15
CA GLN A 46 -36.88 -11.30 35.63
C GLN A 46 -37.92 -12.30 36.17
N GLN A 47 -38.42 -12.14 37.42
CA GLN A 47 -39.41 -12.98 38.01
C GLN A 47 -40.84 -12.63 37.59
N ALA A 48 -41.13 -11.38 37.27
CA ALA A 48 -42.43 -10.89 36.83
C ALA A 48 -42.82 -11.31 35.39
N THR A 49 -41.84 -11.72 34.58
CA THR A 49 -42.10 -12.18 33.18
C THR A 49 -42.57 -13.65 33.18
N ALA A 50 -43.84 -13.88 33.47
CA ALA A 50 -44.39 -15.23 33.64
C ALA A 50 -44.76 -15.95 32.34
N ALA A 51 -44.70 -15.32 31.16
CA ALA A 51 -45.06 -15.87 29.87
C ALA A 51 -43.98 -15.65 28.83
N GLY A 52 -42.95 -16.54 28.80
CA GLY A 52 -41.90 -16.53 27.80
C GLY A 52 -40.57 -17.07 28.32
N PRO A 53 -39.57 -17.33 27.44
CA PRO A 53 -38.26 -17.75 27.89
C PRO A 53 -37.63 -16.65 28.75
N ARG A 54 -37.25 -16.98 29.99
CA ARG A 54 -36.64 -16.03 30.94
C ARG A 54 -35.33 -15.48 30.38
N LYS A 55 -35.29 -14.17 30.12
CA LYS A 55 -34.03 -13.49 29.77
C LYS A 55 -33.02 -13.63 30.92
N ARG A 56 -31.77 -13.86 30.61
CA ARG A 56 -30.67 -13.97 31.60
C ARG A 56 -30.32 -12.61 32.17
N LEU A 57 -29.81 -12.57 33.41
CA LEU A 57 -29.42 -11.35 34.07
C LEU A 57 -28.41 -10.54 33.24
N GLY A 58 -27.38 -11.20 32.68
CA GLY A 58 -26.38 -10.52 31.83
C GLY A 58 -27.00 -9.82 30.64
N SER A 59 -27.99 -10.44 29.96
CA SER A 59 -28.68 -9.79 28.84
C SER A 59 -29.54 -8.61 29.29
N LEU A 60 -30.19 -8.70 30.44
CA LEU A 60 -30.98 -7.59 31.00
C LEU A 60 -30.10 -6.39 31.35
N VAL A 61 -28.91 -6.63 31.88
CA VAL A 61 -27.91 -5.59 32.20
C VAL A 61 -27.45 -4.87 30.94
N VAL A 62 -27.16 -5.61 29.87
CA VAL A 62 -26.74 -5.03 28.57
C VAL A 62 -27.90 -4.30 27.89
N ASP A 63 -29.09 -4.91 27.81
CA ASP A 63 -30.31 -4.33 27.23
C ASP A 63 -30.70 -3.02 27.98
N GLY A 64 -30.45 -2.95 29.27
CA GLY A 64 -30.69 -1.77 30.10
C GLY A 64 -29.59 -0.69 30.00
N GLY A 65 -28.52 -0.93 29.23
CA GLY A 65 -27.41 0.01 29.08
C GLY A 65 -26.58 0.22 30.36
N LEU A 66 -26.67 -0.68 31.34
CA LEU A 66 -26.02 -0.57 32.65
C LEU A 66 -24.54 -1.06 32.58
N ALA A 67 -24.24 -2.00 31.69
CA ALA A 67 -22.88 -2.45 31.39
C ALA A 67 -22.77 -2.94 29.95
N THR A 68 -21.54 -2.95 29.42
CA THR A 68 -21.25 -3.48 28.09
C THR A 68 -21.22 -5.02 28.09
N GLU A 69 -21.40 -5.64 26.91
CA GLU A 69 -21.25 -7.10 26.77
C GLU A 69 -19.91 -7.62 27.25
N MET A 70 -18.84 -6.81 27.09
CA MET A 70 -17.47 -7.16 27.50
C MET A 70 -17.35 -7.19 29.02
N GLU A 71 -17.88 -6.20 29.71
CA GLU A 71 -17.89 -6.14 31.19
C GLU A 71 -18.71 -7.26 31.80
N VAL A 72 -19.86 -7.58 31.20
CA VAL A 72 -20.69 -8.73 31.64
C VAL A 72 -19.97 -10.06 31.40
N ALA A 73 -19.28 -10.23 30.26
CA ALA A 73 -18.50 -11.44 29.98
C ALA A 73 -17.32 -11.58 30.95
N GLN A 74 -16.66 -10.47 31.32
CA GLN A 74 -15.58 -10.45 32.29
C GLN A 74 -16.07 -10.82 33.72
N ALA A 75 -17.20 -10.27 34.13
CA ALA A 75 -17.82 -10.63 35.42
C ALA A 75 -18.26 -12.10 35.45
N LEU A 76 -18.76 -12.65 34.34
CA LEU A 76 -19.13 -14.06 34.21
C LEU A 76 -17.89 -14.98 34.30
N ALA A 77 -16.81 -14.60 33.62
CA ALA A 77 -15.54 -15.33 33.65
C ALA A 77 -14.98 -15.39 35.10
N GLU A 78 -15.04 -14.26 35.83
CA GLU A 78 -14.63 -14.20 37.22
C GLU A 78 -15.54 -15.05 38.13
N ALA A 79 -16.88 -14.93 37.99
CA ALA A 79 -17.83 -15.67 38.81
C ALA A 79 -17.70 -17.19 38.63
N LEU A 80 -17.35 -17.66 37.45
CA LEU A 80 -17.18 -19.09 37.15
C LEU A 80 -15.73 -19.56 37.21
N ALA A 81 -14.80 -18.61 37.43
CA ALA A 81 -13.36 -18.84 37.36
C ALA A 81 -12.92 -19.53 36.09
N LEU A 82 -13.48 -19.11 34.93
CA LEU A 82 -13.12 -19.55 33.60
C LEU A 82 -12.24 -18.51 32.91
N PRO A 83 -11.32 -18.92 32.04
CA PRO A 83 -10.56 -17.98 31.23
C PRO A 83 -11.45 -17.28 30.20
N MET A 84 -11.16 -16.02 29.91
CA MET A 84 -11.85 -15.24 28.90
C MET A 84 -11.02 -15.20 27.62
N ILE A 85 -11.72 -15.17 26.46
CA ILE A 85 -11.12 -14.95 25.16
C ILE A 85 -11.75 -13.74 24.48
N ASP A 86 -10.91 -12.90 23.92
CA ASP A 86 -11.33 -11.84 23.00
C ASP A 86 -11.25 -12.36 21.56
N LEU A 87 -12.37 -12.77 21.01
CA LEU A 87 -12.46 -13.23 19.62
C LEU A 87 -12.22 -12.09 18.62
N GLY A 88 -12.29 -10.83 19.02
CA GLY A 88 -11.85 -9.72 18.20
C GLY A 88 -10.34 -9.72 17.93
N ARG A 89 -9.56 -10.39 18.79
CA ARG A 89 -8.10 -10.46 18.74
C ARG A 89 -7.55 -11.85 18.44
N THR A 90 -8.38 -12.88 18.58
CA THR A 90 -7.98 -14.29 18.40
C THR A 90 -8.80 -14.89 17.29
N MET A 91 -8.14 -15.41 16.25
CA MET A 91 -8.82 -16.15 15.19
C MET A 91 -9.00 -17.62 15.58
N ALA A 92 -10.20 -18.15 15.35
CA ALA A 92 -10.43 -19.57 15.45
C ALA A 92 -9.73 -20.30 14.28
N GLN A 93 -9.20 -21.51 14.57
CA GLN A 93 -8.61 -22.35 13.53
C GLN A 93 -9.70 -22.81 12.55
N PRO A 94 -9.56 -22.61 11.23
CA PRO A 94 -10.61 -22.98 10.25
C PRO A 94 -11.04 -24.43 10.33
N GLU A 95 -10.08 -25.35 10.59
CA GLU A 95 -10.31 -26.77 10.76
C GLU A 95 -11.11 -27.08 12.03
N ALA A 96 -10.90 -26.32 13.10
CA ALA A 96 -11.61 -26.48 14.36
C ALA A 96 -13.08 -26.07 14.23
N VAL A 97 -13.35 -24.96 13.56
CA VAL A 97 -14.72 -24.46 13.35
C VAL A 97 -15.59 -25.48 12.60
N ARG A 98 -15.01 -26.20 11.66
CA ARG A 98 -15.69 -27.23 10.83
C ARG A 98 -16.12 -28.49 11.58
N LEU A 99 -15.57 -28.72 12.77
CA LEU A 99 -15.91 -29.91 13.56
C LEU A 99 -17.37 -29.90 14.07
N LEU A 100 -18.01 -28.74 14.09
CA LEU A 100 -19.39 -28.60 14.56
C LEU A 100 -20.27 -28.09 13.40
N PRO A 101 -21.37 -28.78 13.02
CA PRO A 101 -22.27 -28.29 11.98
C PRO A 101 -22.88 -26.93 12.35
N ARG A 102 -23.02 -26.03 11.36
CA ARG A 102 -23.55 -24.66 11.57
C ARG A 102 -24.84 -24.60 12.40
N PRO A 103 -25.89 -25.39 12.07
CA PRO A 103 -27.16 -25.34 12.84
C PRO A 103 -26.96 -25.70 14.31
N VAL A 104 -25.98 -26.55 14.61
CA VAL A 104 -25.63 -26.96 15.98
C VAL A 104 -24.86 -25.86 16.69
N ALA A 105 -23.85 -25.27 16.04
CA ALA A 105 -23.05 -24.20 16.59
C ALA A 105 -23.88 -22.93 16.87
N GLU A 106 -24.76 -22.53 15.94
CA GLU A 106 -25.66 -21.39 16.10
C GLU A 106 -26.70 -21.62 17.22
N ARG A 107 -27.29 -22.80 17.27
CA ARG A 107 -28.23 -23.17 18.34
C ARG A 107 -27.55 -23.27 19.70
N ALA A 108 -26.34 -23.80 19.73
CA ALA A 108 -25.52 -23.91 20.95
C ALA A 108 -24.96 -22.56 21.41
N GLY A 109 -24.80 -21.61 20.50
CA GLY A 109 -24.06 -20.34 20.74
C GLY A 109 -22.60 -20.57 21.08
N MET A 110 -21.94 -21.52 20.39
CA MET A 110 -20.60 -22.00 20.68
C MET A 110 -19.73 -22.04 19.45
N LEU A 111 -18.48 -21.59 19.57
CA LEU A 111 -17.46 -21.61 18.53
C LEU A 111 -16.28 -22.47 18.97
N ILE A 112 -15.89 -23.48 18.20
CA ILE A 112 -14.65 -24.22 18.44
C ILE A 112 -13.49 -23.36 17.93
N VAL A 113 -12.60 -22.95 18.85
CA VAL A 113 -11.49 -22.03 18.56
C VAL A 113 -10.25 -22.78 18.10
N SER A 114 -9.95 -23.91 18.73
CA SER A 114 -8.76 -24.72 18.42
C SER A 114 -8.96 -26.17 18.75
N THR A 115 -8.16 -27.04 18.12
CA THR A 115 -8.08 -28.46 18.39
C THR A 115 -6.64 -28.88 18.71
N GLU A 116 -6.49 -29.82 19.63
CA GLU A 116 -5.24 -30.42 20.01
C GLU A 116 -5.35 -31.94 20.00
N ARG A 117 -4.21 -32.64 19.89
CA ARG A 117 -4.14 -34.11 19.96
C ARG A 117 -5.05 -34.84 18.96
N GLY A 118 -5.10 -34.36 17.71
CA GLY A 118 -5.91 -34.97 16.66
C GLY A 118 -7.45 -34.88 16.90
N GLY A 119 -7.92 -33.84 17.58
CA GLY A 119 -9.35 -33.65 17.89
C GLY A 119 -9.80 -34.16 19.24
N ALA A 120 -8.93 -34.87 20.00
CA ALA A 120 -9.29 -35.40 21.32
C ALA A 120 -9.52 -34.30 22.39
N ARG A 121 -8.86 -33.14 22.22
CA ARG A 121 -9.05 -31.95 23.06
C ARG A 121 -9.46 -30.78 22.20
N ILE A 122 -10.56 -30.14 22.56
CA ILE A 122 -11.08 -28.96 21.85
C ILE A 122 -11.24 -27.77 22.80
N THR A 123 -11.02 -26.57 22.27
CA THR A 123 -11.25 -25.31 23.00
C THR A 123 -12.49 -24.63 22.41
N VAL A 124 -13.48 -24.33 23.25
CA VAL A 124 -14.78 -23.77 22.86
C VAL A 124 -14.96 -22.41 23.48
N ALA A 125 -15.27 -21.40 22.68
CA ALA A 125 -15.69 -20.07 23.12
C ALA A 125 -17.21 -19.96 23.13
N THR A 126 -17.78 -19.46 24.24
CA THR A 126 -19.23 -19.28 24.41
C THR A 126 -19.55 -18.10 25.30
N ALA A 127 -20.69 -17.46 25.04
CA ALA A 127 -21.25 -16.45 25.93
C ALA A 127 -22.02 -17.07 27.13
N ASP A 128 -22.29 -18.37 27.07
CA ASP A 128 -23.05 -19.11 28.08
C ASP A 128 -22.36 -20.43 28.47
N PRO A 129 -21.32 -20.33 29.30
CA PRO A 129 -20.60 -21.51 29.78
C PRO A 129 -21.42 -22.38 30.75
N THR A 130 -22.62 -21.93 31.14
CA THR A 130 -23.52 -22.69 32.04
C THR A 130 -24.44 -23.63 31.28
N ASN A 131 -24.48 -23.57 29.95
CA ASN A 131 -25.29 -24.44 29.12
C ASN A 131 -24.61 -25.83 28.94
N VAL A 132 -24.73 -26.66 29.96
CA VAL A 132 -24.14 -28.01 29.98
C VAL A 132 -24.65 -28.87 28.84
N VAL A 133 -25.93 -28.76 28.49
CA VAL A 133 -26.55 -29.55 27.41
C VAL A 133 -25.87 -29.25 26.07
N ALA A 134 -25.64 -27.96 25.78
CA ALA A 134 -24.93 -27.58 24.55
C ALA A 134 -23.46 -28.01 24.55
N LEU A 135 -22.78 -28.03 25.70
CA LEU A 135 -21.43 -28.55 25.83
C LEU A 135 -21.36 -30.08 25.61
N ASP A 136 -22.37 -30.82 26.10
CA ASP A 136 -22.47 -32.26 25.86
C ASP A 136 -22.82 -32.55 24.39
N ASP A 137 -23.66 -31.75 23.73
CA ASP A 137 -23.91 -31.83 22.30
C ASP A 137 -22.61 -31.62 21.51
N VAL A 138 -21.81 -30.60 21.85
CA VAL A 138 -20.50 -30.36 21.22
C VAL A 138 -19.55 -31.55 21.37
N LYS A 139 -19.49 -32.18 22.56
CA LYS A 139 -18.71 -33.39 22.78
C LYS A 139 -19.19 -34.55 21.91
N LEU A 140 -20.51 -34.72 21.82
CA LEU A 140 -21.11 -35.81 21.04
C LEU A 140 -20.80 -35.66 19.52
N TYR A 141 -20.90 -34.43 18.98
CA TYR A 141 -20.65 -34.20 17.57
C TYR A 141 -19.16 -34.27 17.22
N THR A 142 -18.27 -33.84 18.10
CA THR A 142 -16.82 -33.78 17.83
C THR A 142 -16.07 -35.05 18.23
N GLY A 143 -16.66 -35.89 19.07
CA GLY A 143 -15.98 -37.05 19.65
C GLY A 143 -14.87 -36.67 20.65
N ALA A 144 -14.78 -35.41 21.06
CA ALA A 144 -13.72 -34.93 21.94
C ALA A 144 -13.85 -35.51 23.35
N SER A 145 -12.75 -36.00 23.90
CA SER A 145 -12.68 -36.49 25.27
C SER A 145 -12.56 -35.36 26.30
N GLU A 146 -11.99 -34.23 25.90
CA GLU A 146 -11.77 -33.05 26.75
C GLU A 146 -12.24 -31.76 26.05
N VAL A 147 -13.03 -30.94 26.76
CA VAL A 147 -13.49 -29.62 26.31
C VAL A 147 -13.02 -28.55 27.24
N VAL A 148 -12.22 -27.62 26.73
CA VAL A 148 -11.80 -26.42 27.47
C VAL A 148 -12.75 -25.29 27.10
N VAL A 149 -13.40 -24.69 28.10
CA VAL A 149 -14.40 -23.65 27.90
C VAL A 149 -13.80 -22.28 28.17
N LEU A 150 -13.96 -21.37 27.21
CA LEU A 150 -13.57 -19.97 27.29
C LEU A 150 -14.84 -19.09 27.25
N VAL A 151 -14.85 -18.02 28.03
CA VAL A 151 -15.94 -17.05 28.01
C VAL A 151 -15.66 -16.00 26.92
N ALA A 152 -16.65 -15.73 26.06
CA ALA A 152 -16.62 -14.69 25.04
C ALA A 152 -17.91 -13.89 25.02
N THR A 153 -17.97 -12.74 24.35
CA THR A 153 -19.22 -11.99 24.19
C THR A 153 -20.16 -12.65 23.18
N ALA A 154 -21.46 -12.47 23.35
CA ALA A 154 -22.46 -13.05 22.47
C ALA A 154 -22.37 -12.50 21.04
N SER A 155 -22.05 -11.21 20.90
CA SER A 155 -21.82 -10.57 19.59
C SER A 155 -20.60 -11.16 18.90
N GLN A 156 -19.46 -11.28 19.61
CA GLN A 156 -18.25 -11.87 19.04
C GLN A 156 -18.43 -13.31 18.57
N VAL A 157 -19.11 -14.15 19.36
CA VAL A 157 -19.41 -15.54 18.98
C VAL A 157 -20.28 -15.57 17.72
N ARG A 158 -21.37 -14.80 17.65
CA ARG A 158 -22.25 -14.73 16.49
C ARG A 158 -21.51 -14.23 15.24
N ASP A 159 -20.73 -13.16 15.37
CA ASP A 159 -19.99 -12.58 14.26
C ASP A 159 -18.92 -13.53 13.71
N HIS A 160 -18.27 -14.31 14.59
CA HIS A 160 -17.33 -15.34 14.18
C HIS A 160 -18.00 -16.53 13.55
N LEU A 161 -19.13 -16.99 14.08
CA LEU A 161 -19.94 -18.02 13.47
C LEU A 161 -20.40 -17.56 12.07
N ALA A 162 -20.99 -16.37 11.95
CA ALA A 162 -21.42 -15.84 10.67
C ALA A 162 -20.28 -15.74 9.64
N ARG A 163 -19.09 -15.30 10.05
CA ARG A 163 -17.90 -15.20 9.18
C ARG A 163 -17.33 -16.57 8.83
N ALA A 164 -17.22 -17.46 9.80
CA ALA A 164 -16.61 -18.78 9.60
C ALA A 164 -17.43 -19.62 8.62
N TRP A 165 -18.75 -19.47 8.62
CA TRP A 165 -19.63 -20.18 7.68
C TRP A 165 -19.97 -19.38 6.42
N SER A 166 -19.93 -18.05 6.40
CA SER A 166 -19.98 -17.31 5.13
C SER A 166 -18.78 -17.62 4.24
N LEU A 167 -17.63 -17.87 4.86
CA LEU A 167 -16.41 -18.32 4.15
C LEU A 167 -16.37 -19.82 3.87
N SER A 168 -17.12 -20.67 4.63
CA SER A 168 -17.05 -22.13 4.53
C SER A 168 -18.25 -22.78 3.82
N GLU A 169 -19.45 -22.22 3.93
CA GLU A 169 -20.60 -22.69 3.16
C GLU A 169 -20.42 -22.40 1.68
N ASP A 170 -19.85 -21.20 1.36
CA ASP A 170 -19.58 -20.83 -0.02
C ASP A 170 -18.42 -21.63 -0.63
N SER A 171 -17.43 -22.08 0.16
CA SER A 171 -16.31 -22.87 -0.38
C SER A 171 -16.55 -24.39 -0.35
N SER A 172 -17.27 -24.94 0.62
CA SER A 172 -17.63 -26.37 0.64
C SER A 172 -18.85 -26.68 -0.22
N ASP A 173 -19.83 -25.78 -0.26
CA ASP A 173 -20.93 -25.87 -1.22
C ASP A 173 -20.43 -25.66 -2.65
N VAL A 174 -19.46 -24.79 -2.87
CA VAL A 174 -18.79 -24.63 -4.16
C VAL A 174 -18.07 -25.92 -4.56
N HIS A 175 -17.36 -26.59 -3.65
CA HIS A 175 -16.68 -27.86 -3.96
C HIS A 175 -17.67 -29.02 -4.17
N THR A 176 -18.68 -29.14 -3.33
CA THR A 176 -19.75 -30.17 -3.47
C THR A 176 -20.70 -29.90 -4.63
N LEU A 177 -20.92 -28.64 -4.97
CA LEU A 177 -21.73 -28.24 -6.16
C LEU A 177 -21.01 -28.60 -7.47
N PHE A 178 -19.69 -28.72 -7.47
CA PHE A 178 -18.90 -29.11 -8.64
C PHE A 178 -18.47 -30.57 -8.68
N GLU A 179 -18.57 -31.35 -7.58
CA GLU A 179 -18.29 -32.79 -7.54
C GLU A 179 -19.25 -33.62 -8.41
N GLY A 180 -20.37 -33.05 -8.88
CA GLY A 180 -21.31 -33.67 -9.80
C GLY A 180 -21.16 -33.30 -11.28
N MET A 181 -20.19 -32.46 -11.62
CA MET A 181 -19.94 -31.99 -12.99
C MET A 181 -18.66 -32.67 -13.56
N ASP A 182 -18.72 -33.99 -13.72
CA ASP A 182 -17.71 -34.71 -14.53
C ASP A 182 -17.91 -34.38 -16.01
N ALA A 183 -17.20 -33.37 -16.52
CA ALA A 183 -17.04 -33.13 -17.93
C ALA A 183 -15.72 -33.71 -18.40
N SER A 184 -15.76 -34.58 -19.39
CA SER A 184 -14.61 -35.11 -20.11
C SER A 184 -13.78 -33.94 -20.68
N GLU A 185 -12.47 -34.07 -20.72
CA GLU A 185 -11.50 -33.00 -21.10
C GLU A 185 -11.75 -32.38 -22.50
N ASP A 186 -12.53 -33.00 -23.36
CA ASP A 186 -12.80 -32.58 -24.74
C ASP A 186 -14.06 -31.70 -24.93
N GLU A 187 -14.94 -31.53 -23.90
CA GLU A 187 -16.20 -30.76 -24.01
C GLU A 187 -16.16 -29.33 -23.46
N VAL A 188 -14.98 -28.80 -23.14
CA VAL A 188 -14.82 -27.47 -22.49
C VAL A 188 -15.08 -26.29 -23.45
N GLU A 189 -15.28 -26.52 -24.77
CA GLU A 189 -15.44 -25.42 -25.75
C GLU A 189 -16.85 -24.85 -25.87
N GLU A 190 -17.93 -25.57 -25.50
CA GLU A 190 -19.30 -25.05 -25.55
C GLU A 190 -19.94 -24.95 -24.15
N VAL A 191 -19.80 -23.80 -23.51
CA VAL A 191 -20.61 -23.46 -22.32
C VAL A 191 -22.06 -23.25 -22.81
N SER A 192 -22.94 -24.23 -22.57
CA SER A 192 -24.37 -24.07 -22.86
C SER A 192 -24.96 -22.94 -22.00
N ALA A 193 -25.95 -22.21 -22.54
CA ALA A 193 -26.65 -21.15 -21.79
C ALA A 193 -27.21 -21.67 -20.44
N GLN A 194 -27.55 -22.97 -20.38
CA GLN A 194 -28.00 -23.65 -19.15
C GLN A 194 -26.94 -23.78 -18.08
N GLY A 195 -25.66 -23.92 -18.43
CA GLY A 195 -24.54 -23.97 -17.46
C GLY A 195 -24.23 -22.61 -16.82
N VAL A 196 -24.53 -21.51 -17.52
CA VAL A 196 -24.29 -20.14 -17.02
C VAL A 196 -25.40 -19.68 -16.05
N GLU A 197 -26.61 -20.16 -16.22
CA GLU A 197 -27.75 -19.90 -15.36
C GLU A 197 -27.89 -20.92 -14.22
N ALA A 198 -26.96 -21.87 -14.14
CA ALA A 198 -26.92 -22.80 -13.03
C ALA A 198 -26.86 -22.05 -11.69
N ALA A 199 -27.80 -22.36 -10.78
CA ALA A 199 -27.92 -21.69 -9.50
C ALA A 199 -26.60 -21.57 -8.71
N PRO A 200 -25.67 -22.52 -8.76
CA PRO A 200 -24.35 -22.44 -8.13
C PRO A 200 -23.46 -21.31 -8.65
N ILE A 201 -23.37 -21.16 -9.98
CA ILE A 201 -22.50 -20.12 -10.61
C ILE A 201 -23.06 -18.72 -10.34
N VAL A 202 -24.38 -18.57 -10.39
CA VAL A 202 -25.04 -17.29 -10.07
C VAL A 202 -24.73 -16.90 -8.63
N ARG A 203 -24.92 -17.84 -7.68
CA ARG A 203 -24.63 -17.61 -6.26
C ARG A 203 -23.15 -17.30 -6.01
N LEU A 204 -22.24 -18.03 -6.65
CA LEU A 204 -20.78 -17.78 -6.52
C LEU A 204 -20.45 -16.33 -6.89
N VAL A 205 -20.89 -15.85 -8.06
CA VAL A 205 -20.62 -14.49 -8.51
C VAL A 205 -21.26 -13.46 -7.57
N ASP A 206 -22.49 -13.68 -7.16
CA ASP A 206 -23.21 -12.78 -6.25
C ASP A 206 -22.51 -12.69 -4.87
N VAL A 207 -22.08 -13.82 -4.32
CA VAL A 207 -21.33 -13.89 -3.05
C VAL A 207 -19.98 -13.20 -3.17
N VAL A 208 -19.21 -13.49 -4.21
CA VAL A 208 -17.90 -12.87 -4.46
C VAL A 208 -18.03 -11.34 -4.53
N LEU A 209 -19.05 -10.84 -5.24
CA LEU A 209 -19.25 -9.41 -5.39
C LEU A 209 -19.75 -8.75 -4.09
N ALA A 210 -20.68 -9.40 -3.37
CA ALA A 210 -21.18 -8.91 -2.10
C ALA A 210 -20.09 -8.86 -1.03
N ASP A 211 -19.26 -9.91 -0.96
CA ASP A 211 -18.14 -9.99 -0.03
C ASP A 211 -17.06 -8.96 -0.35
N ALA A 212 -16.75 -8.74 -1.63
CA ALA A 212 -15.82 -7.68 -2.07
C ALA A 212 -16.29 -6.29 -1.61
N VAL A 213 -17.57 -5.98 -1.72
CA VAL A 213 -18.17 -4.72 -1.24
C VAL A 213 -18.04 -4.61 0.29
N ARG A 214 -18.36 -5.67 1.04
CA ARG A 214 -18.21 -5.70 2.51
C ARG A 214 -16.77 -5.56 2.96
N ALA A 215 -15.83 -6.20 2.23
CA ALA A 215 -14.39 -6.10 2.44
C ALA A 215 -13.81 -4.74 2.04
N ARG A 216 -14.62 -3.83 1.45
CA ARG A 216 -14.20 -2.54 0.89
C ARG A 216 -13.09 -2.69 -0.15
N ALA A 217 -13.19 -3.72 -0.97
CA ALA A 217 -12.30 -3.90 -2.09
C ALA A 217 -12.48 -2.79 -3.13
N SER A 218 -11.39 -2.31 -3.72
CA SER A 218 -11.46 -1.42 -4.87
C SER A 218 -11.64 -2.18 -6.17
N ASP A 219 -11.03 -3.37 -6.26
CA ASP A 219 -11.07 -4.21 -7.46
C ASP A 219 -11.22 -5.69 -7.06
N VAL A 220 -11.97 -6.43 -7.87
CA VAL A 220 -12.06 -7.90 -7.85
C VAL A 220 -11.33 -8.42 -9.08
N HIS A 221 -10.37 -9.30 -8.89
CA HIS A 221 -9.63 -9.96 -9.95
C HIS A 221 -10.04 -11.42 -10.03
N ILE A 222 -10.51 -11.85 -11.19
CA ILE A 222 -10.86 -13.23 -11.51
C ILE A 222 -9.87 -13.69 -12.57
N GLU A 223 -8.96 -14.59 -12.18
CA GLU A 223 -7.75 -14.90 -12.95
C GLU A 223 -7.65 -16.39 -13.24
N PRO A 224 -7.85 -16.83 -14.49
CA PRO A 224 -7.66 -18.22 -14.87
C PRO A 224 -6.18 -18.60 -14.79
N GLN A 225 -5.89 -19.73 -14.16
CA GLN A 225 -4.58 -20.35 -13.99
C GLN A 225 -4.56 -21.76 -14.61
N THR A 226 -3.44 -22.45 -14.54
CA THR A 226 -3.24 -23.77 -15.19
C THR A 226 -4.20 -24.85 -14.66
N GLY A 227 -4.85 -24.73 -13.55
CA GLY A 227 -5.73 -25.79 -13.00
C GLY A 227 -6.94 -25.25 -12.28
N GLU A 228 -7.01 -23.96 -12.10
CA GLU A 228 -8.02 -23.31 -11.26
C GLU A 228 -8.31 -21.89 -11.74
N LEU A 229 -9.41 -21.32 -11.26
CA LEU A 229 -9.72 -19.90 -11.39
C LEU A 229 -9.47 -19.24 -10.05
N ARG A 230 -8.49 -18.34 -9.99
CA ARG A 230 -8.10 -17.63 -8.77
C ARG A 230 -8.87 -16.33 -8.63
N ILE A 231 -9.51 -16.11 -7.47
CA ILE A 231 -10.22 -14.88 -7.15
C ILE A 231 -9.44 -14.11 -6.10
N ARG A 232 -9.15 -12.84 -6.38
CA ARG A 232 -8.42 -11.94 -5.50
C ARG A 232 -9.13 -10.60 -5.36
N TYR A 233 -9.07 -10.03 -4.16
CA TYR A 233 -9.53 -8.66 -3.91
C TYR A 233 -8.37 -7.71 -3.74
N ARG A 234 -8.51 -6.51 -4.26
CA ARG A 234 -7.62 -5.40 -3.92
C ARG A 234 -8.23 -4.61 -2.77
N VAL A 235 -7.68 -4.78 -1.57
CA VAL A 235 -8.11 -4.09 -0.36
C VAL A 235 -6.97 -3.20 0.13
N ASP A 236 -7.26 -1.91 0.35
CA ASP A 236 -6.27 -0.91 0.76
C ASP A 236 -5.02 -0.87 -0.14
N GLY A 237 -5.23 -1.10 -1.46
CA GLY A 237 -4.20 -1.07 -2.49
C GLY A 237 -3.43 -2.38 -2.69
N LEU A 238 -3.60 -3.40 -1.83
CA LEU A 238 -2.93 -4.69 -1.94
C LEU A 238 -3.87 -5.79 -2.40
N LEU A 239 -3.38 -6.67 -3.28
CA LEU A 239 -4.09 -7.87 -3.69
C LEU A 239 -4.02 -8.94 -2.60
N ARG A 240 -5.16 -9.59 -2.35
CA ARG A 240 -5.30 -10.71 -1.41
C ARG A 240 -6.02 -11.85 -2.08
N ASP A 241 -5.54 -13.06 -1.88
CA ASP A 241 -6.24 -14.25 -2.30
C ASP A 241 -7.50 -14.43 -1.45
N VAL A 242 -8.61 -14.74 -2.10
CA VAL A 242 -9.91 -14.94 -1.46
C VAL A 242 -10.33 -16.40 -1.57
N MET A 243 -10.35 -16.92 -2.79
CA MET A 243 -10.72 -18.31 -3.05
C MET A 243 -10.19 -18.77 -4.41
N THR A 244 -10.19 -20.08 -4.61
CA THR A 244 -9.99 -20.72 -5.90
C THR A 244 -11.25 -21.46 -6.32
N VAL A 245 -11.53 -21.46 -7.61
CA VAL A 245 -12.68 -22.15 -8.21
C VAL A 245 -12.13 -23.21 -9.17
N PRO A 246 -12.70 -24.43 -9.21
CA PRO A 246 -12.26 -25.48 -10.11
C PRO A 246 -12.33 -25.07 -11.59
N ARG A 247 -11.44 -25.62 -12.42
CA ARG A 247 -11.32 -25.26 -13.85
C ARG A 247 -12.61 -25.43 -14.64
N ASN A 248 -13.37 -26.47 -14.37
CA ASN A 248 -14.65 -26.75 -15.03
C ASN A 248 -15.71 -25.66 -14.83
N ALA A 249 -15.65 -24.87 -13.74
CA ALA A 249 -16.53 -23.74 -13.47
C ALA A 249 -15.99 -22.40 -13.98
N SER A 250 -14.74 -22.34 -14.45
CA SER A 250 -14.06 -21.10 -14.83
C SER A 250 -14.80 -20.36 -15.94
N ALA A 251 -15.09 -21.04 -17.06
CA ALA A 251 -15.74 -20.43 -18.22
C ALA A 251 -17.17 -19.96 -17.90
N ALA A 252 -17.92 -20.72 -17.09
CA ALA A 252 -19.26 -20.35 -16.66
C ALA A 252 -19.26 -19.13 -15.71
N THR A 253 -18.29 -19.06 -14.80
CA THR A 253 -18.10 -17.90 -13.91
C THR A 253 -17.84 -16.62 -14.70
N VAL A 254 -16.90 -16.66 -15.67
CA VAL A 254 -16.59 -15.51 -16.53
C VAL A 254 -17.83 -15.12 -17.37
N SER A 255 -18.53 -16.08 -17.95
CA SER A 255 -19.75 -15.83 -18.75
C SER A 255 -20.84 -15.18 -17.88
N ARG A 256 -21.03 -15.62 -16.64
CA ARG A 256 -21.97 -14.98 -15.70
C ARG A 256 -21.62 -13.54 -15.41
N VAL A 257 -20.33 -13.22 -15.19
CA VAL A 257 -19.88 -11.84 -15.01
C VAL A 257 -20.15 -11.00 -16.27
N LYS A 258 -19.92 -11.55 -17.46
CA LYS A 258 -20.26 -10.87 -18.73
C LYS A 258 -21.76 -10.55 -18.83
N ILE A 259 -22.63 -11.49 -18.48
CA ILE A 259 -24.10 -11.27 -18.48
C ILE A 259 -24.47 -10.11 -17.56
N VAL A 260 -23.98 -10.13 -16.30
CA VAL A 260 -24.28 -9.08 -15.31
C VAL A 260 -23.79 -7.71 -15.76
N SER A 261 -22.76 -7.69 -16.61
CA SER A 261 -22.10 -6.47 -17.09
C SER A 261 -22.54 -6.02 -18.49
N GLY A 262 -23.48 -6.76 -19.11
CA GLY A 262 -23.97 -6.47 -20.47
C GLY A 262 -22.92 -6.68 -21.58
N LEU A 263 -21.97 -7.61 -21.35
CA LEU A 263 -20.91 -7.96 -22.30
C LEU A 263 -21.33 -9.15 -23.19
N ASP A 264 -20.72 -9.26 -24.34
CA ASP A 264 -20.95 -10.36 -25.28
C ASP A 264 -20.28 -11.65 -24.76
N ILE A 265 -21.08 -12.67 -24.48
CA ILE A 265 -20.61 -13.98 -23.99
C ILE A 265 -20.00 -14.85 -25.10
N ALA A 266 -20.37 -14.60 -26.36
CA ALA A 266 -19.86 -15.34 -27.48
C ALA A 266 -18.45 -14.88 -27.91
N GLU A 267 -18.13 -13.61 -27.73
CA GLU A 267 -16.81 -13.06 -28.04
C GLU A 267 -15.83 -13.31 -26.87
N ARG A 268 -14.84 -14.18 -27.11
CA ARG A 268 -13.83 -14.59 -26.11
C ARG A 268 -12.40 -14.23 -26.51
N ARG A 269 -12.21 -13.70 -27.73
CA ARG A 269 -10.90 -13.43 -28.34
C ARG A 269 -10.51 -11.96 -28.28
N ARG A 270 -11.43 -11.08 -27.90
CA ARG A 270 -11.22 -9.63 -27.83
C ARG A 270 -11.49 -9.10 -26.43
N PRO A 271 -10.71 -8.12 -25.97
CA PRO A 271 -11.03 -7.41 -24.72
C PRO A 271 -12.42 -6.74 -24.83
N GLN A 272 -13.13 -6.72 -23.71
CA GLN A 272 -14.43 -6.05 -23.61
C GLN A 272 -14.49 -5.24 -22.32
N ASP A 273 -15.17 -4.10 -22.38
CA ASP A 273 -15.43 -3.24 -21.21
C ASP A 273 -16.93 -3.04 -21.03
N GLY A 274 -17.41 -3.19 -19.82
CA GLY A 274 -18.82 -3.09 -19.46
C GLY A 274 -19.06 -2.42 -18.11
N ARG A 275 -20.34 -2.31 -17.75
CA ARG A 275 -20.78 -1.75 -16.47
C ARG A 275 -21.80 -2.67 -15.83
N ALA A 276 -21.72 -2.82 -14.51
CA ALA A 276 -22.67 -3.56 -13.72
C ALA A 276 -23.22 -2.69 -12.59
N LYS A 277 -24.48 -2.93 -12.22
CA LYS A 277 -25.11 -2.39 -11.02
C LYS A 277 -25.39 -3.54 -10.07
N LEU A 278 -24.77 -3.50 -8.90
CA LEU A 278 -24.83 -4.51 -7.87
C LEU A 278 -25.68 -3.99 -6.70
N THR A 279 -26.59 -4.81 -6.19
CA THR A 279 -27.32 -4.46 -4.96
C THR A 279 -26.80 -5.32 -3.82
N VAL A 280 -26.10 -4.71 -2.87
CA VAL A 280 -25.52 -5.39 -1.70
C VAL A 280 -26.04 -4.72 -0.44
N ASP A 281 -26.64 -5.51 0.44
CA ASP A 281 -27.21 -5.04 1.72
C ASP A 281 -28.18 -3.83 1.54
N GLY A 282 -28.99 -3.87 0.46
CA GLY A 282 -29.94 -2.80 0.10
C GLY A 282 -29.30 -1.54 -0.51
N LYS A 283 -28.01 -1.53 -0.75
CA LYS A 283 -27.28 -0.41 -1.36
C LYS A 283 -26.87 -0.76 -2.79
N VAL A 284 -27.08 0.17 -3.71
CA VAL A 284 -26.62 0.02 -5.10
C VAL A 284 -25.16 0.45 -5.19
N VAL A 285 -24.31 -0.42 -5.74
CA VAL A 285 -22.90 -0.17 -6.04
C VAL A 285 -22.72 -0.31 -7.54
N GLU A 286 -22.14 0.69 -8.17
CA GLU A 286 -21.76 0.64 -9.59
C GLU A 286 -20.39 0.00 -9.73
N ALA A 287 -20.20 -0.79 -10.79
CA ALA A 287 -18.94 -1.44 -11.09
C ALA A 287 -18.60 -1.32 -12.58
N ARG A 288 -17.32 -1.19 -12.88
CA ARG A 288 -16.77 -1.32 -14.23
C ARG A 288 -16.11 -2.67 -14.37
N VAL A 289 -16.38 -3.36 -15.44
CA VAL A 289 -15.88 -4.70 -15.72
C VAL A 289 -15.08 -4.66 -17.00
N SER A 290 -13.85 -5.18 -16.92
CA SER A 290 -12.99 -5.35 -18.09
C SER A 290 -12.60 -6.82 -18.21
N THR A 291 -12.72 -7.39 -19.41
CA THR A 291 -12.30 -8.75 -19.74
C THR A 291 -11.12 -8.72 -20.69
N LEU A 292 -10.17 -9.64 -20.49
CA LEU A 292 -8.97 -9.76 -21.31
C LEU A 292 -8.68 -11.23 -21.61
N PRO A 293 -8.62 -11.64 -22.87
CA PRO A 293 -8.19 -12.99 -23.25
C PRO A 293 -6.78 -13.30 -22.77
N THR A 294 -6.59 -14.47 -22.13
CA THR A 294 -5.28 -14.97 -21.70
C THR A 294 -5.08 -16.41 -22.15
N LEU A 295 -3.88 -16.97 -21.91
CA LEU A 295 -3.54 -18.34 -22.29
C LEU A 295 -4.48 -19.40 -21.67
N HIS A 296 -4.98 -19.16 -20.46
CA HIS A 296 -5.80 -20.12 -19.71
C HIS A 296 -7.30 -19.77 -19.66
N GLY A 297 -7.73 -18.78 -20.44
CA GLY A 297 -9.11 -18.27 -20.48
C GLY A 297 -9.15 -16.76 -20.35
N GLU A 298 -10.34 -16.19 -20.15
CA GLU A 298 -10.48 -14.75 -20.00
C GLU A 298 -10.26 -14.32 -18.55
N LYS A 299 -9.32 -13.40 -18.34
CA LYS A 299 -9.17 -12.68 -17.08
C LYS A 299 -10.23 -11.59 -16.98
N VAL A 300 -10.83 -11.44 -15.81
CA VAL A 300 -11.78 -10.37 -15.52
C VAL A 300 -11.27 -9.50 -14.37
N VAL A 301 -11.43 -8.20 -14.52
CA VAL A 301 -11.21 -7.22 -13.45
C VAL A 301 -12.50 -6.41 -13.28
N ILE A 302 -13.01 -6.40 -12.07
CA ILE A 302 -14.22 -5.67 -11.68
C ILE A 302 -13.81 -4.56 -10.73
N ARG A 303 -13.87 -3.30 -11.17
CA ARG A 303 -13.63 -2.14 -10.34
C ARG A 303 -14.92 -1.67 -9.69
N LEU A 304 -14.97 -1.71 -8.37
CA LEU A 304 -16.09 -1.19 -7.59
C LEU A 304 -15.96 0.33 -7.48
N LEU A 305 -16.98 1.06 -7.94
CA LEU A 305 -16.94 2.51 -7.93
C LEU A 305 -17.38 3.05 -6.56
N PRO A 306 -16.69 4.06 -6.02
CA PRO A 306 -17.10 4.71 -4.79
C PRO A 306 -18.42 5.46 -5.00
N ARG A 307 -19.19 5.64 -3.94
CA ARG A 307 -20.41 6.44 -3.92
C ARG A 307 -20.07 7.89 -3.57
N SER A 308 -20.99 8.80 -3.85
CA SER A 308 -20.85 10.22 -3.45
C SER A 308 -20.61 10.40 -1.95
N ASP A 309 -21.27 9.57 -1.13
CA ASP A 309 -21.13 9.58 0.34
C ASP A 309 -19.76 9.07 0.83
N ASP A 310 -19.01 8.39 -0.05
CA ASP A 310 -17.68 7.84 0.29
C ASP A 310 -16.55 8.86 0.06
N VAL A 311 -16.84 10.02 -0.56
CA VAL A 311 -15.86 11.10 -0.74
C VAL A 311 -15.59 11.74 0.63
N PRO A 312 -14.35 11.69 1.14
CA PRO A 312 -14.04 12.26 2.44
C PRO A 312 -14.10 13.79 2.40
N MET A 313 -14.46 14.42 3.49
CA MET A 313 -14.25 15.86 3.66
C MET A 313 -12.74 16.18 3.56
N LEU A 314 -12.38 17.37 3.03
CA LEU A 314 -10.98 17.74 2.79
C LEU A 314 -10.11 17.61 4.05
N GLY A 315 -10.59 17.98 5.23
CA GLY A 315 -9.89 17.80 6.50
C GLY A 315 -9.68 16.35 6.95
N ARG A 316 -10.31 15.36 6.27
CA ARG A 316 -10.15 13.93 6.54
C ARG A 316 -9.30 13.19 5.50
N THR A 317 -8.72 13.91 4.54
CA THR A 317 -7.88 13.31 3.49
C THR A 317 -6.49 12.93 3.98
N GLY A 318 -6.05 13.46 5.12
CA GLY A 318 -4.73 13.23 5.70
C GLY A 318 -3.80 14.45 5.67
N LEU A 319 -4.28 15.59 5.18
CA LEU A 319 -3.57 16.87 5.26
C LEU A 319 -3.32 17.23 6.74
N ASP A 320 -2.11 17.70 7.04
CA ASP A 320 -1.88 18.32 8.34
C ASP A 320 -2.52 19.73 8.41
N PRO A 321 -2.67 20.32 9.61
CA PRO A 321 -3.37 21.61 9.75
C PRO A 321 -2.79 22.73 8.89
N THR A 322 -1.47 22.81 8.76
CA THR A 322 -0.78 23.83 7.95
C THR A 322 -1.02 23.61 6.45
N GLN A 323 -0.92 22.35 6.01
CA GLN A 323 -1.20 21.95 4.63
C GLN A 323 -2.67 22.21 4.27
N LEU A 324 -3.59 21.90 5.18
CA LEU A 324 -5.02 22.13 5.00
C LEU A 324 -5.33 23.62 4.88
N GLU A 325 -4.75 24.45 5.73
CA GLU A 325 -4.92 25.92 5.68
C GLU A 325 -4.39 26.49 4.37
N LEU A 326 -3.20 26.06 3.93
CA LEU A 326 -2.59 26.50 2.67
C LEU A 326 -3.46 26.12 1.46
N LEU A 327 -3.93 24.88 1.40
CA LEU A 327 -4.81 24.45 0.31
C LEU A 327 -6.14 25.18 0.35
N THR A 328 -6.75 25.34 1.51
CA THR A 328 -8.05 26.03 1.68
C THR A 328 -7.94 27.50 1.30
N SER A 329 -6.88 28.19 1.73
CA SER A 329 -6.65 29.60 1.37
C SER A 329 -6.41 29.78 -0.14
N THR A 330 -5.73 28.81 -0.78
CA THR A 330 -5.54 28.85 -2.24
C THR A 330 -6.85 28.55 -2.99
N LEU A 331 -7.67 27.62 -2.51
CA LEU A 331 -8.99 27.33 -3.06
C LEU A 331 -9.99 28.49 -2.94
N ALA A 332 -9.74 29.42 -2.02
CA ALA A 332 -10.56 30.63 -1.85
C ALA A 332 -10.20 31.76 -2.83
N GLN A 333 -9.11 31.61 -3.59
CA GLN A 333 -8.71 32.59 -4.61
C GLN A 333 -9.71 32.59 -5.77
N ALA A 334 -9.90 33.77 -6.37
CA ALA A 334 -10.80 33.91 -7.51
C ALA A 334 -10.26 33.27 -8.79
N GLN A 335 -8.93 33.16 -8.93
CA GLN A 335 -8.26 32.64 -10.12
C GLN A 335 -6.92 31.99 -9.76
N GLY A 336 -6.43 31.17 -10.66
CA GLY A 336 -5.15 30.47 -10.52
C GLY A 336 -5.28 28.99 -10.85
N LEU A 337 -4.15 28.29 -10.93
CA LEU A 337 -4.13 26.87 -11.20
C LEU A 337 -3.61 26.10 -10.00
N ILE A 338 -4.39 25.13 -9.54
CA ILE A 338 -4.00 24.15 -8.52
C ILE A 338 -3.79 22.81 -9.20
N LEU A 339 -2.57 22.31 -9.10
CA LEU A 339 -2.14 21.07 -9.76
C LEU A 339 -1.95 19.95 -8.74
N LEU A 340 -2.73 18.87 -8.87
CA LEU A 340 -2.51 17.65 -8.07
C LEU A 340 -1.68 16.65 -8.87
N THR A 341 -0.71 16.00 -8.24
CA THR A 341 0.09 14.98 -8.90
C THR A 341 0.28 13.73 -8.07
N GLY A 342 0.64 12.66 -8.72
CA GLY A 342 0.89 11.34 -8.14
C GLY A 342 0.49 10.20 -9.08
N PRO A 343 0.91 8.97 -8.84
CA PRO A 343 0.55 7.83 -9.66
C PRO A 343 -0.95 7.51 -9.58
N THR A 344 -1.38 6.60 -10.44
CA THR A 344 -2.73 6.03 -10.37
C THR A 344 -2.96 5.40 -8.99
N GLY A 345 -4.14 5.67 -8.42
CA GLY A 345 -4.50 5.17 -7.08
C GLY A 345 -3.90 5.95 -5.90
N SER A 346 -3.25 7.10 -6.12
CA SER A 346 -2.77 7.97 -5.04
C SER A 346 -3.86 8.79 -4.35
N GLY A 347 -5.11 8.75 -4.83
CA GLY A 347 -6.26 9.43 -4.24
C GLY A 347 -6.51 10.84 -4.73
N LYS A 348 -5.90 11.28 -5.83
CA LYS A 348 -6.05 12.62 -6.41
C LYS A 348 -7.52 13.02 -6.63
N THR A 349 -8.28 12.15 -7.30
CA THR A 349 -9.69 12.38 -7.61
C THR A 349 -10.52 12.64 -6.35
N ASN A 350 -10.33 11.84 -5.30
CA ASN A 350 -11.05 12.03 -4.03
C ASN A 350 -10.68 13.36 -3.37
N THR A 351 -9.41 13.76 -3.43
CA THR A 351 -8.95 15.05 -2.88
C THR A 351 -9.51 16.21 -3.70
N LEU A 352 -9.57 16.10 -5.03
CA LEU A 352 -10.19 17.09 -5.90
C LEU A 352 -11.70 17.23 -5.64
N TYR A 353 -12.41 16.12 -5.53
CA TYR A 353 -13.85 16.16 -5.20
C TYR A 353 -14.07 16.75 -3.81
N ALA A 354 -13.25 16.38 -2.81
CA ALA A 354 -13.32 16.99 -1.49
C ALA A 354 -13.05 18.51 -1.52
N ALA A 355 -12.09 18.95 -2.33
CA ALA A 355 -11.80 20.37 -2.53
C ALA A 355 -12.99 21.09 -3.20
N ILE A 356 -13.55 20.52 -4.26
CA ILE A 356 -14.71 21.08 -4.96
C ILE A 356 -15.92 21.15 -4.04
N GLN A 357 -16.24 20.10 -3.30
CA GLN A 357 -17.35 20.11 -2.34
C GLN A 357 -17.20 21.20 -1.29
N GLN A 358 -15.98 21.51 -0.85
CA GLN A 358 -15.72 22.55 0.13
C GLN A 358 -15.97 23.96 -0.41
N ILE A 359 -15.73 24.19 -1.71
CA ILE A 359 -15.87 25.52 -2.35
C ILE A 359 -17.15 25.64 -3.17
N SER A 360 -17.93 24.57 -3.28
CA SER A 360 -19.21 24.57 -4.00
C SER A 360 -20.28 25.33 -3.20
N THR A 361 -20.72 26.43 -3.77
CA THR A 361 -21.79 27.28 -3.26
C THR A 361 -22.78 27.56 -4.39
N PRO A 362 -24.05 27.89 -4.11
CA PRO A 362 -25.06 28.10 -5.14
C PRO A 362 -24.77 29.25 -6.12
N ASP A 363 -23.89 30.17 -5.74
CA ASP A 363 -23.47 31.35 -6.51
C ASP A 363 -22.24 31.08 -7.40
N ARG A 364 -21.71 29.86 -7.41
CA ARG A 364 -20.54 29.50 -8.22
C ARG A 364 -20.89 28.45 -9.27
N ASN A 365 -20.54 28.71 -10.50
CA ASN A 365 -20.66 27.76 -11.59
C ASN A 365 -19.42 26.89 -11.67
N ILE A 366 -19.55 25.62 -11.28
CA ILE A 366 -18.46 24.63 -11.28
C ILE A 366 -18.69 23.64 -12.41
N VAL A 367 -17.71 23.52 -13.31
CA VAL A 367 -17.76 22.58 -14.43
C VAL A 367 -16.55 21.66 -14.39
N THR A 368 -16.76 20.35 -14.50
CA THR A 368 -15.68 19.37 -14.60
C THR A 368 -15.62 18.73 -15.98
N LEU A 369 -14.43 18.33 -16.39
CA LEU A 369 -14.16 17.57 -17.61
C LEU A 369 -13.30 16.37 -17.24
N GLU A 370 -13.85 15.16 -17.36
CA GLU A 370 -13.29 13.93 -16.77
C GLU A 370 -13.28 12.75 -17.75
N ASP A 371 -12.35 11.82 -17.58
CA ASP A 371 -12.24 10.60 -18.40
C ASP A 371 -11.98 9.34 -17.54
N PRO A 372 -13.05 8.69 -17.09
CA PRO A 372 -14.44 9.14 -17.04
C PRO A 372 -14.81 9.77 -15.69
N VAL A 373 -16.03 10.25 -15.55
CA VAL A 373 -16.59 10.65 -14.24
C VAL A 373 -16.61 9.45 -13.31
N GLU A 374 -15.92 9.57 -12.16
CA GLU A 374 -15.79 8.48 -11.16
C GLU A 374 -16.97 8.48 -10.18
N VAL A 375 -17.39 9.65 -9.71
CA VAL A 375 -18.47 9.84 -8.74
C VAL A 375 -19.33 11.02 -9.18
N GLN A 376 -20.65 10.87 -9.10
CA GLN A 376 -21.56 11.99 -9.32
C GLN A 376 -21.60 12.89 -8.09
N VAL A 377 -21.26 14.16 -8.25
CA VAL A 377 -21.28 15.17 -7.19
C VAL A 377 -22.44 16.12 -7.42
N ALA A 378 -23.28 16.28 -6.40
CA ALA A 378 -24.43 17.18 -6.50
C ALA A 378 -23.98 18.65 -6.59
N GLY A 379 -24.70 19.45 -7.38
CA GLY A 379 -24.44 20.89 -7.48
C GLY A 379 -23.36 21.32 -8.46
N ILE A 380 -22.74 20.38 -9.20
CA ILE A 380 -21.74 20.67 -10.22
C ILE A 380 -22.11 20.07 -11.59
N THR A 381 -21.61 20.68 -12.64
CA THR A 381 -21.79 20.17 -14.00
C THR A 381 -20.61 19.30 -14.40
N GLN A 382 -20.83 17.99 -14.52
CA GLN A 382 -19.77 17.04 -14.87
C GLN A 382 -19.88 16.61 -16.33
N VAL A 383 -18.82 16.83 -17.10
CA VAL A 383 -18.71 16.48 -18.51
C VAL A 383 -17.76 15.31 -18.66
N GLN A 384 -18.24 14.23 -19.26
CA GLN A 384 -17.39 13.07 -19.57
C GLN A 384 -16.78 13.20 -20.97
N VAL A 385 -15.47 13.05 -21.06
CA VAL A 385 -14.72 12.95 -22.32
C VAL A 385 -15.19 11.73 -23.13
N HIS A 386 -15.27 11.89 -24.43
CA HIS A 386 -15.69 10.86 -25.36
C HIS A 386 -14.89 10.97 -26.66
N GLU A 387 -13.68 10.43 -26.69
CA GLU A 387 -12.76 10.55 -27.82
C GLU A 387 -13.37 10.03 -29.13
N ARG A 388 -14.16 8.93 -29.09
CA ARG A 388 -14.86 8.39 -30.27
C ARG A 388 -15.85 9.36 -30.91
N SER A 389 -16.43 10.26 -30.13
CA SER A 389 -17.32 11.33 -30.63
C SER A 389 -16.58 12.63 -30.91
N GLY A 390 -15.27 12.65 -30.72
CA GLY A 390 -14.43 13.83 -30.90
C GLY A 390 -14.48 14.84 -29.73
N LEU A 391 -15.06 14.49 -28.60
CA LEU A 391 -15.00 15.28 -27.37
C LEU A 391 -13.73 14.90 -26.60
N THR A 392 -12.63 15.57 -26.90
CA THR A 392 -11.34 15.47 -26.21
C THR A 392 -11.25 16.46 -25.05
N PHE A 393 -10.23 16.35 -24.19
CA PHE A 393 -9.97 17.32 -23.11
C PHE A 393 -9.82 18.74 -23.66
N ALA A 394 -8.99 18.97 -24.68
CA ALA A 394 -8.77 20.29 -25.27
C ALA A 394 -10.04 20.89 -25.87
N ARG A 395 -10.82 20.11 -26.65
CA ARG A 395 -12.08 20.58 -27.25
C ARG A 395 -13.15 20.83 -26.19
N GLY A 396 -13.24 19.96 -25.20
CA GLY A 396 -14.15 20.10 -24.06
C GLY A 396 -13.84 21.36 -23.27
N LEU A 397 -12.57 21.60 -22.92
CA LEU A 397 -12.15 22.78 -22.18
C LEU A 397 -12.46 24.09 -22.91
N ARG A 398 -12.19 24.17 -24.22
CA ARG A 398 -12.61 25.35 -25.03
C ARG A 398 -14.12 25.59 -24.96
N SER A 399 -14.92 24.52 -24.87
CA SER A 399 -16.38 24.67 -24.78
C SER A 399 -16.82 25.05 -23.36
N VAL A 400 -16.20 24.49 -22.35
CA VAL A 400 -16.45 24.80 -20.93
C VAL A 400 -16.18 26.27 -20.65
N LEU A 401 -15.09 26.84 -21.16
CA LEU A 401 -14.76 28.27 -21.00
C LEU A 401 -15.79 29.24 -21.61
N ARG A 402 -16.73 28.74 -22.42
CA ARG A 402 -17.88 29.53 -22.94
C ARG A 402 -19.19 29.28 -22.17
N GLN A 403 -19.14 28.54 -21.08
CA GLN A 403 -20.27 28.21 -20.21
C GLN A 403 -20.28 29.06 -18.94
N ASP A 404 -19.55 30.19 -18.94
CA ASP A 404 -19.44 31.11 -17.80
C ASP A 404 -19.05 30.39 -16.49
N PRO A 405 -17.97 29.59 -16.47
CA PRO A 405 -17.57 28.89 -15.28
C PRO A 405 -16.75 29.76 -14.35
N ASP A 406 -16.96 29.69 -13.04
CA ASP A 406 -16.06 30.27 -12.04
C ASP A 406 -14.90 29.31 -11.73
N ILE A 407 -15.21 28.00 -11.69
CA ILE A 407 -14.28 26.95 -11.33
C ILE A 407 -14.32 25.84 -12.39
N VAL A 408 -13.15 25.46 -12.87
CA VAL A 408 -13.01 24.39 -13.87
C VAL A 408 -12.12 23.28 -13.30
N LEU A 409 -12.61 22.04 -13.32
CA LEU A 409 -11.77 20.88 -13.08
C LEU A 409 -11.46 20.19 -14.42
N VAL A 410 -10.18 20.08 -14.75
CA VAL A 410 -9.69 19.26 -15.85
C VAL A 410 -9.10 17.97 -15.25
N GLY A 411 -9.75 16.85 -15.49
CA GLY A 411 -9.44 15.56 -14.85
C GLY A 411 -7.96 15.21 -14.91
N GLU A 412 -7.36 15.35 -16.08
CA GLU A 412 -5.90 15.22 -16.26
C GLU A 412 -5.41 15.99 -17.49
N VAL A 413 -4.12 16.36 -17.45
CA VAL A 413 -3.39 16.95 -18.57
C VAL A 413 -2.49 15.89 -19.18
N ARG A 414 -2.77 15.53 -20.43
CA ARG A 414 -2.00 14.51 -21.18
C ARG A 414 -1.12 15.11 -22.29
N ASP A 415 -1.51 16.26 -22.81
CA ASP A 415 -0.89 16.94 -23.96
C ASP A 415 -0.67 18.42 -23.72
N THR A 416 0.21 19.01 -24.53
CA THR A 416 0.58 20.43 -24.44
C THR A 416 -0.63 21.35 -24.64
N GLU A 417 -1.52 21.03 -25.59
CA GLU A 417 -2.69 21.84 -25.92
C GLU A 417 -3.64 21.98 -24.69
N THR A 418 -3.91 20.87 -24.01
CA THR A 418 -4.73 20.86 -22.78
C THR A 418 -4.04 21.64 -21.66
N ALA A 419 -2.69 21.50 -21.52
CA ALA A 419 -1.90 22.21 -20.53
C ALA A 419 -1.99 23.72 -20.74
N GLU A 420 -1.72 24.19 -21.95
CA GLU A 420 -1.76 25.63 -22.27
C GLU A 420 -3.17 26.22 -22.05
N LEU A 421 -4.21 25.54 -22.49
CA LEU A 421 -5.59 25.98 -22.29
C LEU A 421 -5.96 26.09 -20.81
N ALA A 422 -5.54 25.12 -19.97
CA ALA A 422 -5.80 25.14 -18.54
C ALA A 422 -5.06 26.31 -17.84
N LEU A 423 -3.79 26.55 -18.24
CA LEU A 423 -2.99 27.66 -17.73
C LEU A 423 -3.55 29.02 -18.19
N GLN A 424 -3.93 29.15 -19.46
CA GLN A 424 -4.56 30.37 -19.99
C GLN A 424 -5.90 30.67 -19.29
N ALA A 425 -6.74 29.63 -19.06
CA ALA A 425 -7.99 29.78 -18.32
C ALA A 425 -7.75 30.35 -16.92
N SER A 426 -6.71 29.91 -16.24
CA SER A 426 -6.37 30.40 -14.90
C SER A 426 -5.88 31.87 -14.89
N LEU A 427 -5.38 32.38 -16.01
CA LEU A 427 -5.01 33.81 -16.17
C LEU A 427 -6.18 34.68 -16.53
N THR A 428 -7.23 34.09 -17.12
CA THR A 428 -8.43 34.83 -17.57
C THR A 428 -9.56 34.90 -16.54
N GLY A 429 -9.25 34.63 -15.25
CA GLY A 429 -10.17 34.83 -14.16
C GLY A 429 -10.83 33.58 -13.60
N HIS A 430 -10.39 32.39 -14.00
CA HIS A 430 -10.96 31.12 -13.53
C HIS A 430 -10.05 30.45 -12.49
N LEU A 431 -10.65 29.79 -11.50
CA LEU A 431 -9.93 28.84 -10.66
C LEU A 431 -9.91 27.48 -11.37
N VAL A 432 -8.73 27.02 -11.74
CA VAL A 432 -8.55 25.76 -12.47
C VAL A 432 -7.91 24.71 -11.54
N LEU A 433 -8.53 23.54 -11.45
CA LEU A 433 -7.97 22.36 -10.78
C LEU A 433 -7.64 21.31 -11.83
N THR A 434 -6.47 20.70 -11.74
CA THR A 434 -6.10 19.65 -12.69
C THR A 434 -5.15 18.62 -12.09
N THR A 435 -4.87 17.53 -12.84
CA THR A 435 -3.92 16.52 -12.40
C THR A 435 -2.84 16.21 -13.44
N LEU A 436 -1.68 15.76 -12.90
CA LEU A 436 -0.60 15.13 -13.65
C LEU A 436 -0.22 13.78 -13.03
N HIS A 437 0.61 13.02 -13.76
CA HIS A 437 1.19 11.77 -13.28
C HIS A 437 2.70 11.92 -13.13
N THR A 438 3.16 12.59 -12.05
CA THR A 438 4.56 12.68 -11.67
C THR A 438 4.76 12.16 -10.24
N ASN A 439 6.01 11.96 -9.84
CA ASN A 439 6.31 11.34 -8.54
C ASN A 439 6.22 12.29 -7.36
N ASP A 440 6.49 13.58 -7.57
CA ASP A 440 6.51 14.65 -6.57
C ASP A 440 6.05 15.99 -7.19
N ALA A 441 6.00 17.03 -6.37
CA ALA A 441 5.49 18.34 -6.77
C ALA A 441 6.51 19.11 -7.65
N VAL A 442 7.79 18.89 -7.43
CA VAL A 442 8.86 19.55 -8.21
C VAL A 442 8.86 19.01 -9.64
N ALA A 443 8.84 17.68 -9.77
CA ALA A 443 8.73 17.01 -11.06
C ALA A 443 7.46 17.38 -11.84
N ALA A 444 6.37 17.74 -11.15
CA ALA A 444 5.15 18.19 -11.82
C ALA A 444 5.33 19.54 -12.52
N VAL A 445 6.08 20.44 -11.89
CA VAL A 445 6.36 21.77 -12.46
C VAL A 445 7.28 21.64 -13.68
N THR A 446 8.38 20.90 -13.57
CA THR A 446 9.31 20.68 -14.69
C THR A 446 8.66 19.91 -15.82
N ARG A 447 7.75 18.97 -15.51
CA ARG A 447 6.99 18.22 -16.51
C ARG A 447 6.15 19.12 -17.42
N LEU A 448 5.54 20.18 -16.90
CA LEU A 448 4.82 21.15 -17.73
C LEU A 448 5.77 21.84 -18.73
N VAL A 449 6.95 22.23 -18.29
CA VAL A 449 7.98 22.81 -19.15
C VAL A 449 8.48 21.80 -20.19
N ASP A 450 8.75 20.56 -19.79
CA ASP A 450 9.18 19.47 -20.68
C ASP A 450 8.14 19.11 -21.73
N MET A 451 6.85 19.31 -21.42
CA MET A 451 5.75 19.14 -22.37
C MET A 451 5.72 20.27 -23.42
N GLY A 452 6.58 21.28 -23.34
CA GLY A 452 6.67 22.39 -24.28
C GLY A 452 5.90 23.64 -23.87
N VAL A 453 5.37 23.66 -22.63
CA VAL A 453 4.70 24.87 -22.11
C VAL A 453 5.73 25.93 -21.75
N GLU A 454 5.52 27.15 -22.17
CA GLU A 454 6.41 28.27 -21.88
C GLU A 454 6.58 28.50 -20.37
N PRO A 455 7.81 28.57 -19.84
CA PRO A 455 8.06 28.76 -18.41
C PRO A 455 7.36 29.97 -17.79
N PHE A 456 7.24 31.04 -18.57
CA PHE A 456 6.53 32.26 -18.16
C PHE A 456 5.04 31.97 -17.90
N LEU A 457 4.39 31.15 -18.74
CA LEU A 457 3.00 30.78 -18.57
C LEU A 457 2.81 29.94 -17.31
N VAL A 458 3.68 28.97 -17.06
CA VAL A 458 3.70 28.15 -15.83
C VAL A 458 3.89 29.04 -14.60
N ALA A 459 4.90 29.92 -14.60
CA ALA A 459 5.21 30.81 -13.48
C ALA A 459 4.08 31.78 -13.13
N SER A 460 3.33 32.26 -14.14
CA SER A 460 2.26 33.24 -13.95
C SER A 460 0.93 32.63 -13.50
N SER A 461 0.62 31.40 -13.93
CA SER A 461 -0.68 30.75 -13.76
C SER A 461 -0.71 29.83 -12.55
N LEU A 462 0.39 29.12 -12.26
CA LEU A 462 0.43 28.11 -11.23
C LEU A 462 0.45 28.75 -9.82
N SER A 463 -0.53 28.38 -8.99
CA SER A 463 -0.65 28.87 -7.62
C SER A 463 -0.13 27.84 -6.60
N LEU A 464 -0.47 26.56 -6.80
CA LEU A 464 -0.15 25.50 -5.86
C LEU A 464 0.07 24.19 -6.59
N VAL A 465 1.07 23.42 -6.19
CA VAL A 465 1.23 22.03 -6.60
C VAL A 465 1.14 21.12 -5.39
N VAL A 466 0.35 20.05 -5.51
CA VAL A 466 0.09 19.10 -4.43
C VAL A 466 0.45 17.69 -4.92
N ALA A 467 1.56 17.14 -4.49
CA ALA A 467 1.84 15.73 -4.71
C ALA A 467 1.24 14.87 -3.59
N GLN A 468 0.68 13.73 -3.96
CA GLN A 468 -0.06 12.87 -3.05
C GLN A 468 0.28 11.40 -3.21
N ARG A 469 0.38 10.70 -2.06
CA ARG A 469 0.43 9.24 -1.94
C ARG A 469 -0.59 8.78 -0.90
N LEU A 470 -1.00 7.51 -0.99
CA LEU A 470 -1.80 6.87 0.04
C LEU A 470 -0.94 5.88 0.83
N VAL A 471 -1.02 6.00 2.16
CA VAL A 471 -0.44 5.07 3.12
C VAL A 471 -1.56 4.38 3.89
N ARG A 472 -1.36 3.12 4.27
CA ARG A 472 -2.34 2.38 5.08
C ARG A 472 -2.31 2.86 6.52
N THR A 473 -3.48 2.93 7.15
CA THR A 473 -3.63 3.28 8.57
C THR A 473 -3.62 2.02 9.42
N PRO A 474 -2.91 2.02 10.57
CA PRO A 474 -3.02 0.92 11.53
C PRO A 474 -4.49 0.73 11.96
N CYS A 475 -4.93 -0.51 12.03
CA CYS A 475 -6.30 -0.83 12.43
C CYS A 475 -6.57 -0.38 13.86
N ALA A 476 -7.56 0.47 14.08
CA ALA A 476 -7.89 1.02 15.39
C ALA A 476 -8.20 -0.07 16.44
N GLY A 477 -8.85 -1.18 16.00
CA GLY A 477 -9.21 -2.29 16.87
C GLY A 477 -8.01 -3.10 17.40
N CYS A 478 -6.84 -3.06 16.74
CA CYS A 478 -5.69 -3.85 17.17
C CYS A 478 -4.36 -3.08 17.16
N ALA A 479 -4.38 -1.76 16.98
CA ALA A 479 -3.18 -0.94 16.97
C ALA A 479 -2.57 -0.84 18.38
N ALA A 480 -1.29 -1.16 18.48
CA ALA A 480 -0.50 -1.02 19.70
C ALA A 480 0.78 -0.25 19.42
N ALA A 481 1.38 0.31 20.45
CA ALA A 481 2.72 0.88 20.34
C ALA A 481 3.71 -0.19 19.89
N TYR A 482 4.66 0.18 19.02
CA TYR A 482 5.72 -0.71 18.57
C TYR A 482 7.02 0.05 18.36
N VAL A 483 8.13 -0.66 18.36
CA VAL A 483 9.44 -0.13 18.01
C VAL A 483 9.77 -0.64 16.60
N PRO A 484 10.08 0.24 15.63
CA PRO A 484 10.50 -0.17 14.29
C PRO A 484 11.79 -0.98 14.33
N SER A 485 11.97 -1.91 13.39
CA SER A 485 13.20 -2.69 13.34
C SER A 485 14.42 -1.81 13.01
N PRO A 486 15.63 -2.13 13.51
CA PRO A 486 16.85 -1.39 13.17
C PRO A 486 17.07 -1.30 11.65
N ARG A 487 16.69 -2.35 10.91
CA ARG A 487 16.74 -2.36 9.45
C ARG A 487 15.79 -1.33 8.83
N THR A 488 14.56 -1.24 9.33
CA THR A 488 13.57 -0.25 8.87
C THR A 488 14.09 1.16 9.11
N LEU A 489 14.63 1.43 10.29
CA LEU A 489 15.21 2.73 10.65
C LEU A 489 16.38 3.09 9.74
N SER A 490 17.33 2.16 9.54
CA SER A 490 18.47 2.36 8.66
C SER A 490 18.06 2.69 7.22
N LEU A 491 17.06 1.98 6.65
CA LEU A 491 16.54 2.25 5.31
C LEU A 491 15.84 3.63 5.22
N LEU A 492 15.33 4.13 6.33
CA LEU A 492 14.73 5.46 6.43
C LEU A 492 15.75 6.56 6.76
N GLY A 493 17.00 6.19 7.06
CA GLY A 493 18.02 7.12 7.53
C GLY A 493 17.73 7.67 8.93
N LEU A 494 17.01 6.93 9.77
CA LEU A 494 16.64 7.30 11.14
C LEU A 494 17.49 6.54 12.17
N ARG A 495 17.70 7.16 13.32
CA ARG A 495 18.29 6.56 14.52
C ARG A 495 17.22 6.38 15.60
N GLU A 496 17.46 5.52 16.58
CA GLU A 496 16.55 5.37 17.71
C GLU A 496 16.28 6.68 18.47
N ALA A 497 17.30 7.54 18.56
CA ALA A 497 17.16 8.86 19.17
C ALA A 497 16.11 9.75 18.48
N ASP A 498 15.92 9.58 17.17
CA ASP A 498 14.96 10.35 16.37
C ASP A 498 13.51 9.95 16.69
N LEU A 499 13.31 8.85 17.44
CA LEU A 499 12.01 8.36 17.88
C LEU A 499 11.60 8.85 19.28
N ALA A 500 12.44 9.62 20.00
CA ALA A 500 12.20 9.99 21.39
C ALA A 500 10.84 10.70 21.63
N ALA A 501 10.36 11.48 20.66
CA ALA A 501 9.06 12.16 20.70
C ALA A 501 7.98 11.46 19.87
N ALA A 502 8.28 10.30 19.26
CA ALA A 502 7.35 9.61 18.39
C ALA A 502 6.43 8.67 19.18
N THR A 503 5.22 8.50 18.68
CA THR A 503 4.23 7.55 19.21
C THR A 503 3.83 6.51 18.18
N PRO A 504 4.78 5.71 17.67
CA PRO A 504 4.52 4.79 16.57
C PRO A 504 3.52 3.72 16.97
N ARG A 505 2.59 3.43 16.08
CA ARG A 505 1.56 2.40 16.29
C ARG A 505 1.54 1.43 15.11
N ARG A 506 1.32 0.14 15.43
CA ARG A 506 1.16 -0.92 14.44
C ARG A 506 0.02 -1.85 14.86
N GLY A 507 -0.80 -2.27 13.91
CA GLY A 507 -1.82 -3.27 14.15
C GLY A 507 -1.22 -4.66 14.29
N LYS A 508 -1.67 -5.41 15.31
CA LYS A 508 -1.25 -6.80 15.55
C LYS A 508 -1.96 -7.80 14.62
N GLY A 509 -3.03 -7.37 13.97
CA GLY A 509 -3.97 -8.21 13.25
C GLY A 509 -5.17 -8.60 14.12
N CYS A 510 -6.38 -8.42 13.59
CA CYS A 510 -7.62 -8.84 14.20
C CYS A 510 -8.66 -9.15 13.13
N SER A 511 -9.84 -9.63 13.51
CA SER A 511 -10.93 -9.93 12.59
C SER A 511 -11.38 -8.72 11.77
N GLU A 512 -11.42 -7.50 12.36
CA GLU A 512 -11.81 -6.29 11.65
C GLU A 512 -10.89 -5.92 10.48
N CYS A 513 -9.60 -6.21 10.60
CA CYS A 513 -8.64 -5.95 9.54
C CYS A 513 -8.26 -7.21 8.72
N GLY A 514 -8.94 -8.34 8.96
CA GLY A 514 -8.62 -9.61 8.31
C GLY A 514 -7.16 -10.05 8.55
N GLY A 515 -6.67 -9.91 9.79
CA GLY A 515 -5.31 -10.33 10.18
C GLY A 515 -4.18 -9.40 9.76
N THR A 516 -4.42 -8.38 8.93
CA THR A 516 -3.37 -7.56 8.31
C THR A 516 -2.75 -6.50 9.22
N GLY A 517 -3.43 -6.12 10.28
CA GLY A 517 -3.04 -5.00 11.13
C GLY A 517 -3.37 -3.61 10.55
N TYR A 518 -3.90 -3.52 9.32
CA TYR A 518 -4.24 -2.25 8.66
C TYR A 518 -5.71 -2.22 8.29
N ARG A 519 -6.33 -1.03 8.37
CA ARG A 519 -7.70 -0.81 7.93
C ARG A 519 -7.87 0.62 7.44
N GLY A 520 -8.12 0.77 6.15
CA GLY A 520 -8.24 2.05 5.48
C GLY A 520 -6.88 2.67 5.13
N ARG A 521 -6.95 3.83 4.49
CA ARG A 521 -5.80 4.59 4.00
C ARG A 521 -5.97 6.06 4.35
N THR A 522 -4.84 6.76 4.46
CA THR A 522 -4.79 8.22 4.58
C THR A 522 -3.81 8.79 3.57
N GLY A 523 -4.01 10.05 3.16
CA GLY A 523 -3.09 10.75 2.30
C GLY A 523 -1.85 11.21 3.04
N VAL A 524 -0.72 11.23 2.34
CA VAL A 524 0.48 12.00 2.68
C VAL A 524 0.76 12.94 1.53
N PHE A 525 1.13 14.16 1.85
CA PHE A 525 1.15 15.26 0.90
C PHE A 525 2.50 15.98 0.91
N GLU A 526 2.93 16.40 -0.27
CA GLU A 526 3.98 17.37 -0.50
C GLU A 526 3.33 18.56 -1.20
N ILE A 527 3.36 19.72 -0.56
CA ILE A 527 2.68 20.91 -1.05
C ILE A 527 3.72 21.98 -1.37
N LEU A 528 3.70 22.42 -2.62
CA LEU A 528 4.58 23.43 -3.19
C LEU A 528 3.78 24.69 -3.54
N PRO A 529 3.77 25.73 -2.70
CA PRO A 529 3.22 27.02 -3.07
C PRO A 529 4.16 27.74 -4.06
N VAL A 530 3.57 28.29 -5.11
CA VAL A 530 4.35 29.01 -6.13
C VAL A 530 4.57 30.46 -5.69
N THR A 531 5.61 30.65 -4.87
CA THR A 531 6.03 31.93 -4.33
C THR A 531 6.69 32.83 -5.40
N ALA A 532 6.88 34.11 -5.09
CA ALA A 532 7.59 35.04 -5.98
C ALA A 532 9.03 34.57 -6.32
N GLN A 533 9.71 34.01 -5.32
CA GLN A 533 11.07 33.44 -5.52
C GLN A 533 11.04 32.23 -6.43
N LEU A 534 10.07 31.33 -6.25
CA LEU A 534 9.93 30.16 -7.11
C LEU A 534 9.59 30.57 -8.56
N ARG A 535 8.73 31.58 -8.75
CA ARG A 535 8.45 32.16 -10.08
C ARG A 535 9.73 32.67 -10.75
N GLN A 536 10.60 33.35 -10.01
CA GLN A 536 11.88 33.81 -10.54
C GLN A 536 12.78 32.65 -10.99
N VAL A 537 12.84 31.56 -10.21
CA VAL A 537 13.59 30.36 -10.58
C VAL A 537 13.00 29.71 -11.84
N LEU A 538 11.67 29.64 -11.96
CA LEU A 538 11.02 29.10 -13.15
C LEU A 538 11.31 29.90 -14.42
N LEU A 539 11.46 31.23 -14.29
CA LEU A 539 11.77 32.12 -15.42
C LEU A 539 13.24 32.06 -15.82
N THR A 540 14.15 31.75 -14.90
CA THR A 540 15.61 31.82 -15.15
C THR A 540 16.25 30.45 -15.33
N THR A 541 15.88 29.48 -14.50
CA THR A 541 16.51 28.17 -14.47
C THR A 541 15.49 27.10 -14.06
N PRO A 542 14.55 26.71 -14.95
CA PRO A 542 13.45 25.78 -14.64
C PRO A 542 13.91 24.33 -14.55
N THR A 543 15.04 24.06 -13.87
CA THR A 543 15.53 22.70 -13.63
C THR A 543 14.97 22.13 -12.33
N GLU A 544 14.81 20.82 -12.27
CA GLU A 544 14.30 20.11 -11.09
C GLU A 544 15.14 20.42 -9.85
N ALA A 545 16.48 20.45 -10.00
CA ALA A 545 17.40 20.77 -8.91
C ALA A 545 17.19 22.20 -8.36
N ALA A 546 17.06 23.21 -9.23
CA ALA A 546 16.88 24.59 -8.82
C ALA A 546 15.49 24.83 -8.19
N VAL A 547 14.44 24.28 -8.82
CA VAL A 547 13.06 24.34 -8.29
C VAL A 547 12.98 23.63 -6.94
N GLY A 548 13.58 22.43 -6.80
CA GLY A 548 13.61 21.67 -5.56
C GLY A 548 14.40 22.37 -4.44
N ALA A 549 15.54 23.00 -4.77
CA ALA A 549 16.29 23.79 -3.80
C ALA A 549 15.49 25.00 -3.30
N ALA A 550 14.87 25.75 -4.20
CA ALA A 550 14.00 26.87 -3.83
C ALA A 550 12.80 26.43 -3.00
N ALA A 551 12.15 25.32 -3.35
CA ALA A 551 11.02 24.76 -2.62
C ALA A 551 11.39 24.41 -1.17
N ARG A 552 12.49 23.69 -0.98
CA ARG A 552 12.99 23.32 0.36
C ARG A 552 13.41 24.52 1.20
N ALA A 553 14.06 25.51 0.58
CA ALA A 553 14.44 26.75 1.26
C ALA A 553 13.23 27.51 1.83
N HIS A 554 12.05 27.33 1.23
CA HIS A 554 10.78 27.93 1.68
C HIS A 554 9.94 26.98 2.56
N GLY A 555 10.55 25.91 3.09
CA GLY A 555 9.92 25.03 4.07
C GLY A 555 9.01 23.96 3.48
N MET A 556 9.07 23.66 2.18
CA MET A 556 8.33 22.55 1.59
C MET A 556 8.80 21.23 2.23
N LEU A 557 7.85 20.49 2.80
CA LEU A 557 8.07 19.14 3.27
C LEU A 557 7.94 18.16 2.10
N THR A 558 8.93 17.33 1.89
CA THR A 558 8.86 16.27 0.87
C THR A 558 7.80 15.21 1.24
N LEU A 559 7.31 14.47 0.27
CA LEU A 559 6.38 13.35 0.51
C LEU A 559 6.91 12.40 1.59
N ARG A 560 8.22 12.12 1.57
CA ARG A 560 8.87 11.27 2.56
C ARG A 560 8.85 11.92 3.96
N ALA A 561 9.17 13.19 4.06
CA ALA A 561 9.14 13.91 5.34
C ALA A 561 7.71 13.96 5.93
N SER A 562 6.70 14.24 5.10
CA SER A 562 5.28 14.18 5.48
C SER A 562 4.87 12.79 5.95
N ALA A 563 5.26 11.75 5.22
CA ALA A 563 4.96 10.37 5.57
C ALA A 563 5.64 9.94 6.89
N LEU A 564 6.91 10.37 7.11
CA LEU A 564 7.61 10.15 8.38
C LEU A 564 6.90 10.87 9.53
N ALA A 565 6.49 12.12 9.34
CA ALA A 565 5.72 12.84 10.36
C ALA A 565 4.40 12.14 10.70
N ALA A 566 3.71 11.57 9.72
CA ALA A 566 2.52 10.75 9.96
C ALA A 566 2.84 9.46 10.72
N ALA A 567 3.98 8.80 10.43
CA ALA A 567 4.43 7.61 11.16
C ALA A 567 4.83 7.93 12.61
N HIS A 568 5.49 9.06 12.84
CA HIS A 568 5.81 9.54 14.19
C HIS A 568 4.55 9.77 15.05
N ARG A 569 3.45 10.24 14.43
CA ARG A 569 2.15 10.41 15.09
C ARG A 569 1.33 9.11 15.19
N GLY A 570 1.84 7.97 14.69
CA GLY A 570 1.14 6.69 14.68
C GLY A 570 -0.04 6.59 13.71
N GLN A 571 -0.16 7.52 12.75
CA GLN A 571 -1.19 7.52 11.71
C GLN A 571 -0.91 6.49 10.61
N THR A 572 0.36 6.12 10.45
CA THR A 572 0.82 5.03 9.58
C THR A 572 2.01 4.33 10.24
N THR A 573 2.64 3.38 9.56
CA THR A 573 3.84 2.70 10.04
C THR A 573 5.06 3.09 9.22
N TYR A 574 6.27 2.90 9.77
CA TYR A 574 7.52 3.18 9.04
C TYR A 574 7.71 2.26 7.83
N GLU A 575 7.17 1.05 7.87
CA GLU A 575 7.17 0.13 6.74
C GLU A 575 6.30 0.66 5.58
N GLU A 576 5.19 1.33 5.90
CA GLU A 576 4.35 1.99 4.89
C GLU A 576 5.04 3.20 4.28
N VAL A 577 5.83 3.94 5.05
CA VAL A 577 6.66 5.04 4.50
C VAL A 577 7.62 4.50 3.46
N LEU A 578 8.34 3.41 3.74
CA LEU A 578 9.23 2.76 2.77
C LEU A 578 8.49 2.28 1.51
N ARG A 579 7.28 1.74 1.68
CA ARG A 579 6.48 1.24 0.56
C ARG A 579 5.94 2.35 -0.34
N ALA A 580 5.54 3.48 0.24
CA ALA A 580 4.79 4.51 -0.46
C ALA A 580 5.67 5.65 -0.99
N THR A 581 6.88 5.83 -0.44
CA THR A 581 7.79 6.90 -0.84
C THR A 581 9.06 6.32 -1.45
N HIS A 582 9.53 6.95 -2.52
CA HIS A 582 10.84 6.60 -3.07
C HIS A 582 11.95 6.92 -2.06
N VAL A 583 12.93 6.05 -2.00
CA VAL A 583 14.20 6.37 -1.37
C VAL A 583 14.99 7.14 -2.40
N ASP A 584 15.22 8.43 -2.15
CA ASP A 584 16.15 9.20 -2.98
C ASP A 584 17.55 8.57 -2.82
N THR A 585 17.92 7.73 -3.75
CA THR A 585 19.17 6.98 -3.71
C THR A 585 20.38 7.81 -4.19
N VAL A 586 20.18 9.09 -4.53
CA VAL A 586 21.20 9.81 -5.32
C VAL A 586 21.69 11.15 -4.76
N SER A 587 21.16 11.69 -3.67
CA SER A 587 21.58 13.02 -3.19
C SER A 587 22.27 13.06 -1.81
N GLY A 588 22.77 11.93 -1.32
CA GLY A 588 23.62 11.92 -0.11
C GLY A 588 25.09 12.20 -0.41
N PRO A 589 25.85 12.65 0.58
CA PRO A 589 27.30 12.80 0.46
C PRO A 589 27.92 11.46 0.08
N ARG A 590 28.95 11.48 -0.76
CA ARG A 590 29.69 10.27 -1.08
C ARG A 590 30.81 10.06 -0.05
N CYS A 591 31.06 8.81 0.31
CA CYS A 591 32.21 8.50 1.16
C CYS A 591 33.49 8.98 0.50
N PRO A 592 34.34 9.77 1.20
CA PRO A 592 35.56 10.28 0.62
C PRO A 592 36.61 9.20 0.32
N THR A 593 36.45 8.01 0.93
CA THR A 593 37.41 6.91 0.76
C THR A 593 36.94 5.90 -0.28
N CYS A 594 35.67 5.43 -0.24
CA CYS A 594 35.17 4.42 -1.15
C CYS A 594 34.20 4.96 -2.22
N ALA A 595 33.95 6.26 -2.28
CA ALA A 595 33.07 6.98 -3.20
C ALA A 595 31.61 6.48 -3.26
N ARG A 596 31.19 5.57 -2.39
CA ARG A 596 29.82 5.08 -2.31
C ARG A 596 28.88 6.16 -1.80
N ALA A 597 27.68 6.23 -2.37
CA ALA A 597 26.65 7.12 -1.90
C ALA A 597 26.24 6.75 -0.46
N LEU A 598 26.14 7.75 0.39
CA LEU A 598 25.79 7.63 1.79
C LEU A 598 24.45 8.33 2.02
N ALA A 599 23.63 7.82 2.92
CA ALA A 599 22.41 8.52 3.30
C ALA A 599 22.75 9.80 4.08
N ASP A 600 21.93 10.84 3.90
CA ASP A 600 22.07 12.08 4.66
C ASP A 600 22.01 11.80 6.16
N GLY A 601 22.99 12.34 6.90
CA GLY A 601 23.09 12.14 8.35
C GLY A 601 23.92 10.93 8.80
N MET A 602 24.50 10.13 7.89
CA MET A 602 25.48 9.12 8.28
C MET A 602 26.74 9.76 8.84
N LEU A 603 27.17 9.33 10.02
CA LEU A 603 28.40 9.81 10.69
C LEU A 603 29.64 9.05 10.26
N CYS A 604 29.47 7.85 9.71
CA CYS A 604 30.56 7.06 9.13
C CYS A 604 30.04 6.21 7.97
N CYS A 605 30.94 5.89 7.05
CA CYS A 605 30.66 4.96 5.97
C CYS A 605 30.50 3.54 6.53
N PRO A 606 29.37 2.83 6.27
CA PRO A 606 29.17 1.49 6.78
C PRO A 606 30.05 0.43 6.11
N TYR A 607 30.75 0.78 5.02
CA TYR A 607 31.55 -0.15 4.23
C TYR A 607 33.05 -0.11 4.57
N ASP A 608 33.58 1.05 4.97
CA ASP A 608 35.02 1.23 5.25
C ASP A 608 35.30 1.94 6.58
N GLY A 609 34.24 2.31 7.33
CA GLY A 609 34.35 2.98 8.62
C GLY A 609 34.82 4.45 8.54
N THR A 610 35.02 5.02 7.33
CA THR A 610 35.44 6.41 7.17
C THR A 610 34.41 7.34 7.77
N SER A 611 34.83 8.23 8.65
CA SER A 611 33.98 9.28 9.22
C SER A 611 33.52 10.22 8.10
N VAL A 612 32.20 10.42 8.00
CA VAL A 612 31.56 11.30 7.00
C VAL A 612 30.73 12.39 7.68
N GLY A 613 30.78 12.42 9.01
CA GLY A 613 30.12 13.45 9.79
C GLY A 613 30.77 14.81 9.59
N ARG A 614 29.98 15.85 9.47
CA ARG A 614 30.45 17.23 9.63
C ARG A 614 31.06 17.36 11.02
N ASP A 615 32.21 17.99 11.11
CA ASP A 615 32.83 18.23 12.40
C ASP A 615 31.85 18.99 13.32
N ARG A 616 31.81 18.58 14.57
CA ARG A 616 31.08 19.30 15.61
C ARG A 616 31.95 20.31 16.27
N CYS A 617 31.36 21.39 16.73
CA CYS A 617 32.10 22.43 17.45
C CYS A 617 32.50 21.97 18.85
N ASP A 618 33.80 21.99 19.16
CA ASP A 618 34.32 21.63 20.48
C ASP A 618 33.77 22.52 21.61
N GLY A 619 33.28 23.72 21.27
CA GLY A 619 32.77 24.66 22.25
C GLY A 619 31.29 24.58 22.57
N CYS A 620 30.45 24.11 21.64
CA CYS A 620 28.97 24.08 21.84
C CYS A 620 28.26 22.87 21.21
N ASP A 621 29.02 21.92 20.71
CA ASP A 621 28.53 20.68 20.05
C ASP A 621 27.62 20.92 18.84
N ALA A 622 27.55 22.16 18.35
CA ALA A 622 26.76 22.48 17.15
C ALA A 622 27.45 21.92 15.90
N GLN A 623 26.66 21.48 14.95
CA GLN A 623 27.16 20.96 13.67
C GLN A 623 27.83 22.09 12.87
N LEU A 624 29.05 21.85 12.39
CA LEU A 624 29.85 22.81 11.63
C LEU A 624 29.82 22.49 10.14
N ASP A 625 29.88 23.54 9.34
CA ASP A 625 30.10 23.40 7.91
C ASP A 625 31.63 23.35 7.63
N ALA A 626 32.04 22.52 6.69
CA ALA A 626 33.44 22.33 6.34
C ALA A 626 34.18 23.65 5.89
N GLU A 627 33.42 24.66 5.45
CA GLU A 627 33.93 25.94 5.01
C GLU A 627 34.04 26.98 6.13
N TRP A 628 33.49 26.68 7.34
CA TRP A 628 33.50 27.64 8.43
C TRP A 628 34.84 27.67 9.17
N ARG A 629 35.38 28.85 9.35
CA ARG A 629 36.57 29.08 10.14
C ARG A 629 36.28 29.33 11.62
N ASN A 630 35.06 29.71 11.95
CA ASN A 630 34.58 29.91 13.31
C ASN A 630 33.16 29.40 13.44
N CYS A 631 32.83 28.82 14.55
CA CYS A 631 31.46 28.42 14.85
C CYS A 631 30.54 29.66 14.92
N PRO A 632 29.45 29.75 14.15
CA PRO A 632 28.57 30.91 14.16
C PRO A 632 27.79 31.09 15.46
N TRP A 633 27.67 30.04 16.28
CA TRP A 633 26.92 30.09 17.53
C TRP A 633 27.75 30.46 18.75
N CYS A 634 28.97 29.89 18.91
CA CYS A 634 29.80 30.14 20.08
C CYS A 634 31.14 30.85 19.75
N ARG A 635 31.38 31.12 18.49
CA ARG A 635 32.61 31.79 17.97
C ARG A 635 33.91 31.01 18.22
N THR A 636 33.85 29.75 18.65
CA THR A 636 35.03 28.90 18.79
C THR A 636 35.70 28.75 17.42
N PRO A 637 37.01 28.98 17.28
CA PRO A 637 37.72 28.75 16.05
C PRO A 637 37.63 27.27 15.66
N VAL A 638 37.25 27.00 14.42
CA VAL A 638 37.24 25.63 13.85
C VAL A 638 38.65 25.42 13.30
N ALA A 639 39.42 24.54 13.93
CA ALA A 639 40.72 24.12 13.39
C ALA A 639 40.46 23.32 12.11
N GLY A 640 40.54 23.98 10.97
CA GLY A 640 40.49 23.31 9.67
C GLY A 640 41.70 22.35 9.56
N PRO A 641 41.49 21.16 8.92
CA PRO A 641 42.65 20.36 8.51
C PRO A 641 43.59 21.23 7.66
N PRO A 642 44.89 20.98 7.72
CA PRO A 642 45.83 21.72 6.89
C PRO A 642 45.38 21.62 5.44
N VAL A 643 45.15 22.76 4.80
CA VAL A 643 44.79 22.84 3.39
C VAL A 643 45.91 22.14 2.62
N ALA A 644 45.71 20.89 2.26
CA ALA A 644 46.52 20.26 1.23
C ALA A 644 46.30 21.12 -0.04
N PRO A 645 47.34 21.45 -0.78
CA PRO A 645 47.19 22.15 -2.05
C PRO A 645 46.17 21.35 -2.89
N PRO A 646 45.27 22.00 -3.67
CA PRO A 646 44.30 21.31 -4.45
C PRO A 646 44.99 20.20 -5.24
N ALA A 647 44.71 18.96 -4.93
CA ALA A 647 45.18 17.83 -5.70
C ALA A 647 44.72 18.11 -7.13
N ALA A 648 45.65 18.20 -8.04
CA ALA A 648 45.38 18.32 -9.46
C ALA A 648 44.29 17.25 -9.76
N GLN A 649 43.16 17.67 -10.27
CA GLN A 649 42.06 16.77 -10.61
C GLN A 649 42.62 15.73 -11.58
N ARG A 650 42.88 14.53 -11.10
CA ARG A 650 43.30 13.42 -11.94
C ARG A 650 42.10 13.11 -12.86
N LEU A 651 42.34 13.17 -14.15
CA LEU A 651 41.35 12.72 -15.13
C LEU A 651 41.01 11.23 -14.87
N PRO A 652 39.75 10.82 -14.97
CA PRO A 652 39.40 9.41 -14.87
C PRO A 652 40.12 8.60 -15.92
N ARG A 653 40.59 7.39 -15.55
CA ARG A 653 41.29 6.48 -16.47
C ARG A 653 40.30 5.43 -16.97
N LEU A 654 40.15 5.35 -18.29
CA LEU A 654 39.28 4.40 -18.97
C LEU A 654 40.13 3.42 -19.77
N LEU A 655 39.79 2.12 -19.64
CA LEU A 655 40.35 1.07 -20.48
C LEU A 655 39.37 0.81 -21.63
N VAL A 656 39.85 0.89 -22.85
CA VAL A 656 39.07 0.55 -24.05
C VAL A 656 39.67 -0.70 -24.69
N ILE A 657 38.87 -1.75 -24.75
CA ILE A 657 39.25 -3.06 -25.30
C ILE A 657 38.48 -3.27 -26.60
N ASP A 658 39.19 -3.07 -27.72
CA ASP A 658 38.61 -3.11 -29.08
C ASP A 658 39.73 -3.47 -30.05
N ASP A 659 39.51 -4.43 -30.92
CA ASP A 659 40.49 -4.91 -31.89
C ASP A 659 40.74 -3.94 -33.06
N ASP A 660 39.83 -2.95 -33.24
CA ASP A 660 40.01 -1.88 -34.20
C ASP A 660 40.74 -0.66 -33.59
N PRO A 661 42.00 -0.42 -33.99
CA PRO A 661 42.74 0.75 -33.52
C PRO A 661 42.07 2.09 -33.83
N GLY A 662 41.24 2.14 -34.89
CA GLY A 662 40.50 3.33 -35.30
C GLY A 662 39.38 3.68 -34.29
N VAL A 663 38.68 2.67 -33.80
CA VAL A 663 37.65 2.83 -32.72
C VAL A 663 38.30 3.29 -31.44
N CYS A 664 39.42 2.68 -31.05
CA CYS A 664 40.21 3.13 -29.88
C CYS A 664 40.63 4.59 -30.01
N ALA A 665 41.12 5.00 -31.18
CA ALA A 665 41.51 6.39 -31.45
C ALA A 665 40.34 7.36 -31.43
N PHE A 666 39.17 6.93 -31.93
CA PHE A 666 37.95 7.71 -31.89
C PHE A 666 37.51 7.99 -30.45
N VAL A 667 37.46 6.95 -29.59
CA VAL A 667 37.08 7.08 -28.17
C VAL A 667 38.08 8.00 -27.44
N GLU A 668 39.39 7.88 -27.70
CA GLU A 668 40.41 8.74 -27.12
C GLU A 668 40.23 10.21 -27.55
N ALA A 669 39.97 10.45 -28.85
CA ALA A 669 39.71 11.79 -29.36
C ALA A 669 38.44 12.42 -28.77
N ALA A 670 37.37 11.62 -28.63
CA ALA A 670 36.10 12.06 -28.06
C ALA A 670 36.21 12.41 -26.56
N LEU A 671 37.11 11.75 -25.84
CA LEU A 671 37.30 11.95 -24.38
C LEU A 671 38.52 12.82 -24.06
N THR A 672 39.18 13.41 -25.06
CA THR A 672 40.31 14.29 -24.84
C THR A 672 40.00 15.42 -23.89
N GLY A 673 40.77 15.54 -22.80
CA GLY A 673 40.59 16.54 -21.73
C GLY A 673 39.53 16.14 -20.67
N SER A 674 38.80 15.06 -20.88
CA SER A 674 37.79 14.55 -19.93
C SER A 674 38.21 13.25 -19.26
N ALA A 675 39.00 12.39 -19.94
CA ALA A 675 39.49 11.13 -19.41
C ALA A 675 40.87 10.78 -20.02
N GLU A 676 41.67 9.99 -19.31
CA GLU A 676 42.86 9.31 -19.81
C GLU A 676 42.44 7.94 -20.36
N VAL A 677 42.61 7.71 -21.65
CA VAL A 677 42.23 6.47 -22.30
C VAL A 677 43.45 5.56 -22.46
N VAL A 678 43.31 4.31 -21.98
CA VAL A 678 44.29 3.24 -22.18
C VAL A 678 43.66 2.21 -23.12
N ARG A 679 44.42 1.73 -24.10
CA ARG A 679 43.92 0.84 -25.16
C ARG A 679 44.39 -0.60 -24.95
N ALA A 680 43.54 -1.56 -25.24
CA ALA A 680 43.87 -2.97 -25.43
C ALA A 680 43.27 -3.44 -26.75
N LEU A 681 44.02 -4.18 -27.56
CA LEU A 681 43.56 -4.65 -28.88
C LEU A 681 43.14 -6.13 -28.87
N SER A 682 43.13 -6.75 -27.69
CA SER A 682 42.71 -8.15 -27.48
C SER A 682 42.10 -8.30 -26.10
N ALA A 683 41.30 -9.37 -25.90
CA ALA A 683 40.72 -9.67 -24.58
C ALA A 683 41.84 -10.03 -23.56
N ASP A 684 42.88 -10.75 -23.98
CA ASP A 684 43.98 -11.10 -23.10
C ASP A 684 44.76 -9.88 -22.59
N ASP A 685 45.09 -8.91 -23.48
CA ASP A 685 45.69 -7.64 -23.10
C ASP A 685 44.76 -6.83 -22.17
N GLY A 686 43.47 -6.83 -22.49
CA GLY A 686 42.43 -6.18 -21.70
C GLY A 686 42.37 -6.73 -20.28
N LEU A 687 42.36 -8.04 -20.11
CA LEU A 687 42.37 -8.71 -18.78
C LEU A 687 43.67 -8.39 -18.00
N ALA A 688 44.83 -8.42 -18.65
CA ALA A 688 46.09 -8.14 -18.03
C ALA A 688 46.15 -6.68 -17.52
N LEU A 689 45.69 -5.73 -18.34
CA LEU A 689 45.67 -4.30 -17.98
C LEU A 689 44.62 -4.03 -16.89
N ALA A 690 43.41 -4.56 -17.03
CA ALA A 690 42.36 -4.39 -16.01
C ALA A 690 42.78 -4.97 -14.65
N GLY A 691 43.46 -6.13 -14.65
CA GLY A 691 44.01 -6.75 -13.45
C GLY A 691 45.15 -5.98 -12.78
N SER A 692 45.83 -5.08 -13.50
CA SER A 692 46.83 -4.16 -12.90
C SER A 692 46.21 -3.07 -12.04
N GLY A 693 44.90 -2.82 -12.18
CA GLY A 693 44.11 -1.88 -11.40
C GLY A 693 44.25 -0.43 -11.85
N GLY A 694 43.48 0.46 -11.22
CA GLY A 694 43.56 1.89 -11.41
C GLY A 694 42.74 2.45 -12.57
N PHE A 695 41.77 1.70 -13.06
CA PHE A 695 40.77 2.16 -14.03
C PHE A 695 39.46 2.53 -13.35
N ASP A 696 38.88 3.62 -13.80
CA ASP A 696 37.58 4.15 -13.33
C ASP A 696 36.39 3.61 -14.17
N GLY A 697 36.69 2.93 -15.31
CA GLY A 697 35.74 2.28 -16.17
C GLY A 697 36.41 1.49 -17.30
N VAL A 698 35.70 0.49 -17.86
CA VAL A 698 36.18 -0.33 -18.97
C VAL A 698 35.08 -0.38 -20.05
N LEU A 699 35.47 -0.03 -21.28
CA LEU A 699 34.67 -0.25 -22.49
C LEU A 699 35.14 -1.52 -23.17
N VAL A 700 34.22 -2.41 -23.54
CA VAL A 700 34.54 -3.72 -24.11
C VAL A 700 33.81 -3.90 -25.43
N ASP A 701 34.51 -4.16 -26.50
CA ASP A 701 33.88 -4.57 -27.77
C ASP A 701 33.44 -6.05 -27.68
N ASN A 702 32.34 -6.37 -28.39
CA ASN A 702 31.84 -7.75 -28.44
C ASN A 702 32.56 -8.63 -29.45
N GLY A 703 33.15 -8.03 -30.51
CA GLY A 703 33.73 -8.69 -31.66
C GLY A 703 35.26 -8.97 -31.55
N LEU A 704 35.81 -9.14 -30.36
CA LEU A 704 37.24 -9.37 -30.16
C LEU A 704 37.69 -10.71 -30.76
N PRO A 705 38.93 -10.80 -31.30
CA PRO A 705 39.37 -11.97 -32.06
C PRO A 705 39.62 -13.23 -31.22
N ASP A 706 39.87 -13.06 -29.93
CA ASP A 706 40.27 -14.11 -28.97
C ASP A 706 39.15 -14.55 -28.05
N LEU A 707 38.21 -13.66 -27.71
CA LEU A 707 37.11 -13.96 -26.79
C LEU A 707 35.93 -13.00 -27.08
N SER A 708 34.67 -13.44 -26.91
CA SER A 708 33.55 -12.51 -27.03
C SER A 708 33.53 -11.50 -25.89
N GLY A 709 33.12 -10.25 -26.18
CA GLY A 709 33.03 -9.21 -25.15
C GLY A 709 32.14 -9.58 -23.98
N VAL A 710 31.06 -10.31 -24.23
CA VAL A 710 30.15 -10.84 -23.20
C VAL A 710 30.89 -11.82 -22.26
N GLU A 711 31.75 -12.70 -22.80
CA GLU A 711 32.55 -13.61 -21.99
C GLU A 711 33.64 -12.88 -21.22
N LEU A 712 34.28 -11.88 -21.86
CA LEU A 712 35.27 -11.02 -21.21
C LEU A 712 34.68 -10.28 -20.02
N ILE A 713 33.47 -9.74 -20.15
CA ILE A 713 32.74 -9.07 -19.04
C ILE A 713 32.50 -10.05 -17.87
N ARG A 714 32.16 -11.32 -18.15
CA ARG A 714 32.02 -12.36 -17.09
C ARG A 714 33.32 -12.59 -16.36
N LEU A 715 34.45 -12.67 -17.08
CA LEU A 715 35.76 -12.86 -16.46
C LEU A 715 36.16 -11.64 -15.61
N LEU A 716 35.93 -10.43 -16.10
CA LEU A 716 36.20 -9.20 -15.34
C LEU A 716 35.30 -9.10 -14.08
N ARG A 717 34.07 -9.57 -14.12
CA ARG A 717 33.20 -9.64 -12.93
C ARG A 717 33.59 -10.73 -11.93
N ALA A 718 34.22 -11.78 -12.39
CA ALA A 718 34.70 -12.88 -11.54
C ALA A 718 36.01 -12.54 -10.81
N ASP A 719 36.81 -11.59 -11.29
CA ASP A 719 38.07 -11.17 -10.64
C ASP A 719 37.78 -10.13 -9.53
N PRO A 720 38.16 -10.39 -8.26
CA PRO A 720 37.96 -9.44 -7.16
C PRO A 720 38.59 -8.03 -7.37
N ARG A 721 39.57 -7.90 -8.25
CA ARG A 721 40.24 -6.65 -8.55
C ARG A 721 39.45 -5.75 -9.51
N THR A 722 38.63 -6.34 -10.36
CA THR A 722 37.88 -5.65 -11.42
C THR A 722 36.37 -5.75 -11.26
N MET A 723 35.89 -6.60 -10.35
CA MET A 723 34.44 -6.83 -10.14
C MET A 723 33.62 -5.58 -9.80
N ALA A 724 34.26 -4.54 -9.27
CA ALA A 724 33.59 -3.27 -8.89
C ALA A 724 33.81 -2.15 -9.91
N VAL A 725 34.59 -2.35 -10.95
CA VAL A 725 34.85 -1.36 -12.00
C VAL A 725 33.63 -1.31 -12.94
N PRO A 726 33.11 -0.13 -13.30
CA PRO A 726 32.04 0.00 -14.30
C PRO A 726 32.45 -0.63 -15.64
N LEU A 727 31.64 -1.57 -16.15
CA LEU A 727 31.86 -2.28 -17.42
C LEU A 727 30.76 -1.94 -18.41
N VAL A 728 31.14 -1.46 -19.57
CA VAL A 728 30.21 -1.07 -20.64
C VAL A 728 30.51 -1.89 -21.89
N LEU A 729 29.50 -2.59 -22.44
CA LEU A 729 29.65 -3.22 -23.73
C LEU A 729 29.49 -2.15 -24.84
N PHE A 730 30.48 -2.00 -25.70
CA PHE A 730 30.52 -1.01 -26.79
C PHE A 730 30.65 -1.74 -28.14
N THR A 731 29.56 -1.96 -28.83
CA THR A 731 29.51 -2.86 -30.00
C THR A 731 28.69 -2.30 -31.17
N GLY A 732 29.03 -2.73 -32.41
CA GLY A 732 28.25 -2.43 -33.59
C GLY A 732 26.94 -3.22 -33.72
N ASP A 733 26.78 -4.31 -32.96
CA ASP A 733 25.53 -5.08 -32.94
C ASP A 733 24.60 -4.54 -31.82
N SER A 734 23.59 -3.76 -32.23
CA SER A 734 22.59 -3.16 -31.32
C SER A 734 21.36 -4.04 -31.13
N SER A 735 21.44 -5.35 -31.37
CA SER A 735 20.31 -6.28 -31.17
C SER A 735 19.95 -6.40 -29.68
N ALA A 736 18.65 -6.45 -29.42
CA ALA A 736 18.13 -6.62 -28.04
C ALA A 736 18.59 -7.93 -27.38
N GLN A 737 19.09 -8.89 -28.15
CA GLN A 737 19.65 -10.14 -27.62
C GLN A 737 21.04 -9.88 -27.03
N VAL A 738 21.92 -9.20 -27.76
CA VAL A 738 23.29 -8.87 -27.29
C VAL A 738 23.23 -7.98 -26.05
N GLU A 739 22.32 -7.01 -26.00
CA GLU A 739 22.13 -6.17 -24.82
C GLU A 739 21.71 -7.01 -23.59
N ARG A 740 20.75 -7.94 -23.75
CA ARG A 740 20.35 -8.83 -22.65
C ARG A 740 21.48 -9.72 -22.16
N ASP A 741 22.25 -10.29 -23.09
CA ASP A 741 23.36 -11.18 -22.77
C ASP A 741 24.51 -10.42 -22.07
N ALA A 742 24.79 -9.17 -22.46
CA ALA A 742 25.74 -8.29 -21.81
C ALA A 742 25.33 -7.95 -20.37
N ARG A 743 24.08 -7.54 -20.17
CA ARG A 743 23.54 -7.24 -18.81
C ARG A 743 23.54 -8.50 -17.92
N TRP A 744 23.23 -9.65 -18.50
CA TRP A 744 23.29 -10.93 -17.78
C TRP A 744 24.69 -11.36 -17.43
N ALA A 745 25.67 -11.00 -18.26
CA ALA A 745 27.10 -11.19 -17.98
C ALA A 745 27.66 -10.26 -16.91
N GLY A 746 26.93 -9.19 -16.56
CA GLY A 746 27.32 -8.23 -15.55
C GLY A 746 27.79 -6.87 -16.09
N ALA A 747 27.47 -6.51 -17.34
CA ALA A 747 27.68 -5.16 -17.83
C ALA A 747 26.78 -4.16 -17.09
N ASP A 748 27.32 -3.01 -16.73
CA ASP A 748 26.57 -1.92 -16.12
C ASP A 748 25.77 -1.14 -17.14
N ASP A 749 26.32 -1.03 -18.38
CA ASP A 749 25.64 -0.35 -19.49
C ASP A 749 26.02 -0.92 -20.86
N PHE A 750 25.31 -0.46 -21.88
CA PHE A 750 25.44 -0.89 -23.27
C PHE A 750 25.46 0.34 -24.18
N LEU A 751 26.44 0.44 -25.08
CA LEU A 751 26.57 1.49 -26.04
C LEU A 751 26.73 0.91 -27.46
N ALA A 752 25.94 1.42 -28.39
CA ALA A 752 26.12 1.11 -29.82
C ALA A 752 27.29 1.93 -30.39
N LYS A 753 28.16 1.29 -31.20
CA LYS A 753 29.18 1.99 -31.96
C LYS A 753 28.49 2.86 -33.03
N PRO A 754 29.02 4.08 -33.31
CA PRO A 754 28.43 5.02 -34.26
C PRO A 754 28.48 4.50 -35.73
#